data_d48c385c06eb4afab1467de8e8654a49
#
_entry.id   d48c385c06eb4afab1467de8e8654a49
#
_cell.length_a   1.000
_cell.length_b   1.000
_cell.length_c   1.000
_cell.angle_alpha   90.00
_cell.angle_beta   90.00
_cell.angle_gamma   90.00
#
_symmetry.space_group_name_H-M   'P 1'
#
loop_
_entity.id
_entity.type
_entity.pdbx_description
1 polymer ?
#
loop_
_entity_poly.entity_id
_entity_poly.type
_entity_poly.pdbx_seq_one_letter_code
_entity_poly.pdbx_strand_id
1 'polypeptide(L)'
;MIKSYKWKLRLVLFILSAIVSASAVTPASFAAEENVPLKTGNYFYSPMPDAGSSPDRVTSGLISSANGVLLDGLSTYAGWMGSATASLTVRVVFDLLKDYPLDQIRIIMNSQNIYWGFKDITVKYRPEAKLGYYIAARHVRTGTDLNYTVSVPMDNAMARYVILEIRRTQAYQHIPLTEVEFYKGTGDAGKASSSALTASEIKAELSKDALMVDKYGQWMSETWPGKVDYDVQLQLEYAIEAAQLATTSLNLSKYDAYGGIKSLGKYTATGFFRLQKIDGKWWFVTPEGYPFMMKGVDAASLWEAGYKTPVNKTDGTPRAIFDELPDKTAYSAAYTNDANGQYVSFVVANVMKKYGTNYEANWEDMTKKRLIDWGFNAFAKWTKPKSVTFPYVQVLQDPSNLRRISWTYDVFDPQSEGIIDSALKTQLQSAKSSPWLIGYTYDNEAGWDSEIVKQILLYNASSPAKSAFVDFMAARYNNDLAAVNRLLGTTAASFAALKDTAIDIAKVPAIDVSEYIRLASRTYYSTIRNIIKKYDTNHLFLGSSVVPTWRTSLDWDQAGMAYVDAFSVDSYTQNADWIARYKAFDKPLINQEYSFGTSTRGLSYISAPTKTDSIADRGTAFKKFLESEAANSLFVGSGWYSYYDQPVTGRPDGESYNTGLVNQQDQPYTEMVNIMKDVHARLESIHAGTASPAVSAPASVVIEAEKYSQQMGAVTASNTSGGQYVGSLKPGDWTAYASVDLTGMKNIEFKVASDKSGTVRVRLGGPGGDVIGTLNIVSTGGLQTWKTSQIAIAPTAGIQNLYLTFENTAGDEIGNIDYFKLYA
;
A
#
# COMPACT_ATOMS: atom_id res chain seq x y z
N MET A 1 45.06 6.86 19.50
CA MET A 1 43.63 6.60 19.30
C MET A 1 43.33 5.70 18.09
N ILE A 2 44.03 5.83 16.96
CA ILE A 2 43.74 5.03 15.72
C ILE A 2 44.13 3.53 15.85
N LYS A 3 45.08 3.14 16.70
CA LYS A 3 45.47 1.72 16.89
C LYS A 3 44.44 0.91 17.73
N SER A 4 43.69 1.55 18.63
CA SER A 4 42.69 0.85 19.47
C SER A 4 41.39 0.54 18.70
N TYR A 5 41.09 1.34 17.67
CA TYR A 5 39.87 1.15 16.85
C TYR A 5 40.00 -0.04 15.88
N LYS A 6 41.17 -0.26 15.33
CA LYS A 6 41.44 -1.43 14.46
C LYS A 6 41.36 -2.77 15.20
N TRP A 7 41.60 -2.78 16.49
CA TRP A 7 41.51 -4.00 17.29
C TRP A 7 40.07 -4.36 17.64
N LYS A 8 39.24 -3.39 17.95
CA LYS A 8 37.80 -3.60 18.19
C LYS A 8 37.06 -4.03 16.91
N LEU A 9 37.41 -3.49 15.76
CA LEU A 9 36.84 -3.91 14.48
C LEU A 9 37.26 -5.32 14.08
N ARG A 10 38.50 -5.74 14.41
CA ARG A 10 38.93 -7.11 14.20
C ARG A 10 38.29 -8.10 15.17
N LEU A 11 37.94 -7.69 16.39
CA LEU A 11 37.25 -8.54 17.34
C LEU A 11 35.78 -8.76 16.94
N VAL A 12 35.10 -7.74 16.40
CA VAL A 12 33.73 -7.87 15.86
C VAL A 12 33.69 -8.75 14.63
N LEU A 13 34.65 -8.63 13.71
CA LEU A 13 34.78 -9.51 12.55
C LEU A 13 35.18 -10.95 12.91
N PHE A 14 35.92 -11.15 14.02
CA PHE A 14 36.25 -12.48 14.50
C PHE A 14 35.09 -13.18 15.20
N ILE A 15 34.21 -12.40 15.87
CA ILE A 15 32.99 -12.92 16.49
C ILE A 15 31.96 -13.26 15.39
N LEU A 16 31.83 -12.45 14.34
CA LEU A 16 30.96 -12.79 13.19
C LEU A 16 31.47 -14.01 12.41
N SER A 17 32.80 -14.17 12.24
CA SER A 17 33.35 -15.35 11.58
C SER A 17 33.28 -16.61 12.46
N ALA A 18 33.28 -16.47 13.81
CA ALA A 18 33.12 -17.59 14.72
C ALA A 18 31.64 -18.07 14.80
N ILE A 19 30.65 -17.15 14.60
CA ILE A 19 29.24 -17.52 14.55
C ILE A 19 28.88 -18.19 13.21
N VAL A 20 29.51 -17.80 12.10
CA VAL A 20 29.30 -18.45 10.80
C VAL A 20 30.01 -19.79 10.67
N SER A 21 31.07 -20.05 11.45
CA SER A 21 31.78 -21.32 11.46
C SER A 21 31.27 -22.36 12.48
N ALA A 22 30.34 -21.97 13.37
CA ALA A 22 29.72 -22.89 14.35
C ALA A 22 28.47 -23.62 13.85
N SER A 23 28.02 -23.36 12.63
CA SER A 23 26.85 -24.01 12.03
C SER A 23 27.15 -25.23 11.15
N ALA A 24 28.35 -25.76 11.22
CA ALA A 24 28.69 -27.08 10.64
C ALA A 24 28.85 -28.13 11.77
N VAL A 25 27.81 -28.28 12.58
CA VAL A 25 27.67 -29.49 13.40
C VAL A 25 27.00 -30.52 12.49
N THR A 26 27.81 -31.51 12.08
CA THR A 26 27.30 -32.76 11.50
C THR A 26 26.22 -33.31 12.44
N PRO A 27 25.05 -33.67 11.94
CA PRO A 27 24.03 -34.31 12.77
C PRO A 27 24.62 -35.63 13.27
N ALA A 28 24.82 -35.73 14.59
CA ALA A 28 24.98 -37.02 15.20
C ALA A 28 23.73 -37.85 14.88
N SER A 29 23.94 -38.99 14.22
CA SER A 29 22.87 -39.97 14.03
C SER A 29 22.46 -40.50 15.39
N PHE A 30 21.47 -39.88 16.02
CA PHE A 30 20.70 -40.55 17.04
C PHE A 30 19.85 -41.57 16.29
N ALA A 31 19.97 -42.86 16.69
CA ALA A 31 19.02 -43.88 16.33
C ALA A 31 17.65 -43.35 16.74
N ALA A 32 16.74 -43.16 15.80
CA ALA A 32 15.40 -42.73 16.05
C ALA A 32 14.74 -43.82 16.89
N GLU A 33 14.44 -43.53 18.18
CA GLU A 33 13.32 -44.20 18.81
C GLU A 33 12.12 -44.03 17.88
N GLU A 34 11.46 -45.10 17.50
CA GLU A 34 10.25 -45.07 16.68
C GLU A 34 9.27 -44.11 17.35
N ASN A 35 9.12 -42.91 16.76
CA ASN A 35 8.22 -41.89 17.25
C ASN A 35 6.79 -42.40 17.05
N VAL A 36 6.18 -42.89 18.15
CA VAL A 36 4.81 -43.33 18.13
C VAL A 36 3.88 -42.12 18.21
N PRO A 37 2.92 -41.98 17.30
CA PRO A 37 2.00 -40.86 17.33
C PRO A 37 1.15 -40.84 18.62
N LEU A 38 0.81 -39.63 19.08
CA LEU A 38 -0.10 -39.42 20.18
C LEU A 38 -1.49 -39.92 19.79
N LYS A 39 -2.03 -40.87 20.60
CA LYS A 39 -3.37 -41.44 20.41
C LYS A 39 -4.38 -40.87 21.42
N THR A 40 -4.11 -39.70 21.99
CA THR A 40 -4.95 -39.05 22.99
C THR A 40 -5.39 -37.68 22.51
N GLY A 41 -6.69 -37.41 22.62
CA GLY A 41 -7.25 -36.12 22.24
C GLY A 41 -8.72 -36.23 21.90
N ASN A 42 -9.34 -35.09 21.72
CA ASN A 42 -10.69 -34.94 21.18
C ASN A 42 -10.65 -34.11 19.93
N TYR A 43 -11.61 -34.29 19.05
CA TYR A 43 -11.71 -33.45 17.87
C TYR A 43 -13.15 -33.17 17.47
N PHE A 44 -13.34 -32.13 16.64
CA PHE A 44 -14.63 -31.66 16.17
C PHE A 44 -14.54 -31.25 14.71
N TYR A 45 -15.55 -31.62 13.89
CA TYR A 45 -15.64 -31.28 12.50
C TYR A 45 -16.56 -30.09 12.21
N SER A 46 -16.24 -29.30 11.20
CA SER A 46 -17.10 -28.26 10.66
C SER A 46 -16.90 -28.10 9.13
N PRO A 47 -17.85 -28.51 8.28
CA PRO A 47 -19.05 -29.28 8.59
C PRO A 47 -18.76 -30.73 9.00
N MET A 48 -19.78 -31.43 9.52
CA MET A 48 -19.68 -32.86 9.82
C MET A 48 -19.47 -33.67 8.55
N PRO A 49 -18.76 -34.82 8.60
CA PRO A 49 -18.61 -35.73 7.47
C PRO A 49 -19.96 -36.26 6.99
N ASP A 50 -20.17 -36.29 5.69
CA ASP A 50 -21.34 -36.85 5.03
C ASP A 50 -21.08 -38.19 4.34
N ALA A 51 -19.83 -38.64 4.36
CA ALA A 51 -19.36 -39.91 3.83
C ALA A 51 -18.28 -40.51 4.72
N GLY A 52 -17.87 -41.75 4.48
CA GLY A 52 -16.80 -42.44 5.20
C GLY A 52 -17.27 -43.42 6.23
N SER A 53 -16.39 -43.80 7.16
CA SER A 53 -16.58 -44.83 8.16
C SER A 53 -17.34 -44.32 9.37
N SER A 54 -18.12 -45.20 10.04
CA SER A 54 -18.63 -44.95 11.39
C SER A 54 -17.49 -45.04 12.40
N PRO A 55 -17.53 -44.32 13.55
CA PRO A 55 -18.68 -43.58 14.07
C PRO A 55 -18.70 -42.09 13.69
N ASP A 56 -17.67 -41.49 13.14
CA ASP A 56 -17.54 -40.06 12.93
C ASP A 56 -18.67 -39.46 12.09
N ARG A 57 -19.19 -40.22 11.14
CA ARG A 57 -20.28 -39.82 10.26
C ARG A 57 -21.62 -39.56 10.98
N VAL A 58 -21.85 -40.20 12.10
CA VAL A 58 -23.14 -40.12 12.81
C VAL A 58 -23.08 -39.33 14.13
N THR A 59 -21.91 -38.88 14.51
CA THR A 59 -21.67 -38.17 15.77
C THR A 59 -21.70 -36.66 15.54
N SER A 60 -22.67 -35.97 16.11
CA SER A 60 -22.83 -34.50 15.98
C SER A 60 -22.10 -33.68 17.06
N GLY A 61 -21.17 -34.27 17.77
CA GLY A 61 -20.49 -33.62 18.88
C GLY A 61 -18.98 -33.82 18.87
N LEU A 62 -18.41 -33.69 20.07
CA LEU A 62 -17.00 -33.94 20.33
C LEU A 62 -16.70 -35.43 20.21
N ILE A 63 -15.71 -35.80 19.43
CA ILE A 63 -15.26 -37.18 19.18
C ILE A 63 -13.98 -37.38 19.96
N SER A 64 -13.93 -38.45 20.79
CA SER A 64 -12.72 -38.82 21.49
C SER A 64 -11.84 -39.75 20.66
N SER A 65 -10.55 -39.75 20.89
CA SER A 65 -9.58 -40.63 20.22
C SER A 65 -9.88 -42.14 20.46
N ALA A 66 -10.60 -42.48 21.53
CA ALA A 66 -11.00 -43.85 21.78
C ALA A 66 -12.09 -44.38 20.83
N ASN A 67 -12.84 -43.51 20.17
CA ASN A 67 -14.00 -43.85 19.36
C ASN A 67 -13.99 -43.25 17.96
N GLY A 68 -13.02 -42.42 17.62
CA GLY A 68 -12.94 -41.66 16.33
C GLY A 68 -11.97 -42.28 15.35
N VAL A 69 -12.17 -41.99 14.07
CA VAL A 69 -11.39 -42.58 12.96
C VAL A 69 -10.10 -41.81 12.63
N LEU A 70 -9.90 -40.57 13.13
CA LEU A 70 -8.73 -39.75 12.75
C LEU A 70 -7.50 -39.95 13.63
N LEU A 71 -7.60 -40.73 14.71
CA LEU A 71 -6.53 -40.99 15.68
C LEU A 71 -6.42 -42.49 16.04
N ASP A 72 -7.04 -43.39 15.26
CA ASP A 72 -7.11 -44.80 15.54
C ASP A 72 -5.93 -45.61 14.96
N GLY A 73 -5.21 -45.05 14.03
CA GLY A 73 -4.10 -45.70 13.31
C GLY A 73 -4.57 -46.72 12.28
N LEU A 74 -5.83 -46.68 11.86
CA LEU A 74 -6.44 -47.57 10.87
C LEU A 74 -6.65 -46.84 9.52
N SER A 75 -7.00 -47.60 8.51
CA SER A 75 -7.29 -47.05 7.14
C SER A 75 -8.76 -46.64 6.96
N THR A 76 -9.49 -46.46 8.03
CA THR A 76 -10.83 -45.86 8.06
C THR A 76 -10.74 -44.35 7.70
N TYR A 77 -11.83 -43.73 7.28
CA TYR A 77 -11.78 -42.32 6.90
C TYR A 77 -13.05 -41.54 7.20
N ALA A 78 -12.88 -40.24 7.45
CA ALA A 78 -13.97 -39.27 7.44
C ALA A 78 -14.01 -38.58 6.07
N GLY A 79 -15.20 -38.46 5.50
CA GLY A 79 -15.33 -37.96 4.13
C GLY A 79 -16.39 -36.89 3.96
N TRP A 80 -16.14 -35.98 3.01
CA TRP A 80 -17.05 -34.89 2.64
C TRP A 80 -17.30 -34.90 1.14
N MET A 81 -18.42 -35.44 0.70
CA MET A 81 -18.86 -35.43 -0.70
C MET A 81 -19.64 -34.16 -1.02
N GLY A 82 -20.68 -33.84 -0.26
CA GLY A 82 -21.57 -32.72 -0.47
C GLY A 82 -21.98 -32.51 -1.93
N SER A 83 -22.15 -31.28 -2.38
CA SER A 83 -22.28 -30.96 -3.81
C SER A 83 -20.91 -31.01 -4.49
N ALA A 84 -20.70 -31.99 -5.37
CA ALA A 84 -19.46 -32.17 -6.12
C ALA A 84 -19.06 -30.97 -7.00
N THR A 85 -19.99 -30.06 -7.28
CA THR A 85 -19.76 -28.87 -8.10
C THR A 85 -19.41 -27.62 -7.29
N ALA A 86 -19.47 -27.69 -5.95
CA ALA A 86 -19.20 -26.54 -5.07
C ALA A 86 -17.79 -26.60 -4.43
N SER A 87 -17.19 -25.46 -4.26
CA SER A 87 -16.04 -25.32 -3.36
C SER A 87 -16.46 -25.58 -1.93
N LEU A 88 -15.62 -26.29 -1.18
CA LEU A 88 -15.87 -26.61 0.23
C LEU A 88 -14.61 -26.37 1.06
N THR A 89 -14.78 -25.78 2.24
CA THR A 89 -13.74 -25.75 3.26
C THR A 89 -14.18 -26.56 4.46
N VAL A 90 -13.42 -27.60 4.78
CA VAL A 90 -13.60 -28.43 5.95
C VAL A 90 -12.60 -27.99 7.01
N ARG A 91 -13.07 -27.86 8.25
CA ARG A 91 -12.22 -27.59 9.42
C ARG A 91 -12.34 -28.73 10.41
N VAL A 92 -11.19 -29.18 10.91
CA VAL A 92 -11.12 -30.13 12.01
C VAL A 92 -10.28 -29.49 13.10
N VAL A 93 -10.83 -29.34 14.29
CA VAL A 93 -10.11 -28.86 15.46
C VAL A 93 -9.82 -30.02 16.40
N PHE A 94 -8.57 -30.15 16.81
CA PHE A 94 -8.09 -31.14 17.78
C PHE A 94 -7.77 -30.47 19.11
N ASP A 95 -8.20 -31.04 20.23
CA ASP A 95 -7.75 -30.74 21.59
C ASP A 95 -6.93 -31.94 22.09
N LEU A 96 -5.63 -31.78 22.23
CA LEU A 96 -4.70 -32.80 22.72
C LEU A 96 -4.74 -32.94 24.22
N LEU A 97 -5.69 -32.27 24.91
CA LEU A 97 -5.97 -32.30 26.36
C LEU A 97 -4.92 -31.61 27.23
N LYS A 98 -3.74 -31.33 26.70
CA LYS A 98 -2.68 -30.51 27.31
C LYS A 98 -1.69 -30.07 26.25
N ASP A 99 -0.82 -29.12 26.60
CA ASP A 99 0.29 -28.72 25.73
C ASP A 99 1.31 -29.85 25.57
N TYR A 100 1.62 -30.20 24.34
CA TYR A 100 2.71 -31.10 23.97
C TYR A 100 3.74 -30.37 23.11
N PRO A 101 5.05 -30.59 23.30
CA PRO A 101 6.04 -30.26 22.30
C PRO A 101 5.84 -31.24 21.13
N LEU A 102 5.46 -30.68 19.95
CA LEU A 102 5.25 -31.48 18.73
C LEU A 102 6.47 -31.38 17.84
N ASP A 103 6.95 -32.50 17.34
CA ASP A 103 8.00 -32.61 16.35
C ASP A 103 7.42 -32.52 14.93
N GLN A 104 6.31 -33.24 14.71
CA GLN A 104 5.67 -33.32 13.40
C GLN A 104 4.16 -33.56 13.54
N ILE A 105 3.42 -33.04 12.55
CA ILE A 105 2.03 -33.43 12.29
C ILE A 105 1.99 -34.09 10.91
N ARG A 106 1.42 -35.32 10.82
CA ARG A 106 1.17 -36.00 9.55
C ARG A 106 -0.31 -36.10 9.27
N ILE A 107 -0.72 -35.72 8.07
CA ILE A 107 -2.12 -35.74 7.60
C ILE A 107 -2.18 -36.72 6.46
N ILE A 108 -2.94 -37.78 6.60
CA ILE A 108 -3.00 -38.90 5.67
C ILE A 108 -4.36 -38.91 4.99
N MET A 109 -4.36 -38.98 3.67
CA MET A 109 -5.55 -39.07 2.83
C MET A 109 -5.38 -40.22 1.86
N ASN A 110 -6.27 -41.21 1.94
CA ASN A 110 -6.32 -42.33 1.01
C ASN A 110 -7.53 -42.19 0.10
N SER A 111 -7.28 -41.87 -1.14
CA SER A 111 -8.28 -41.60 -2.15
C SER A 111 -8.61 -42.83 -2.97
N GLN A 112 -9.86 -43.01 -3.40
CA GLN A 112 -10.27 -44.10 -4.24
C GLN A 112 -10.16 -43.78 -5.74
N ASN A 113 -10.04 -42.49 -6.09
CA ASN A 113 -9.83 -42.03 -7.45
C ASN A 113 -9.21 -40.64 -7.52
N ILE A 114 -8.74 -40.25 -8.71
CA ILE A 114 -7.99 -39.00 -8.93
C ILE A 114 -8.82 -37.73 -8.66
N TYR A 115 -10.14 -37.80 -8.64
CA TYR A 115 -11.03 -36.68 -8.34
C TYR A 115 -11.29 -36.51 -6.82
N TRP A 116 -10.80 -37.45 -6.01
CA TRP A 116 -10.86 -37.33 -4.56
C TRP A 116 -9.62 -36.68 -4.04
N GLY A 117 -9.78 -35.73 -3.13
CA GLY A 117 -8.66 -35.03 -2.55
C GLY A 117 -8.98 -33.58 -2.14
N PHE A 118 -7.95 -32.76 -2.11
CA PHE A 118 -8.04 -31.37 -1.67
C PHE A 118 -7.27 -30.48 -2.64
N LYS A 119 -7.55 -29.17 -2.59
CA LYS A 119 -6.75 -28.15 -3.27
C LYS A 119 -5.57 -27.72 -2.38
N ASP A 120 -5.86 -27.35 -1.15
CA ASP A 120 -4.86 -26.94 -0.18
C ASP A 120 -5.28 -27.27 1.26
N ILE A 121 -4.27 -27.34 2.14
CA ILE A 121 -4.43 -27.54 3.57
C ILE A 121 -3.66 -26.42 4.29
N THR A 122 -4.33 -25.76 5.23
CA THR A 122 -3.68 -24.86 6.21
C THR A 122 -3.69 -25.56 7.57
N VAL A 123 -2.52 -25.70 8.18
CA VAL A 123 -2.35 -26.27 9.54
C VAL A 123 -2.07 -25.10 10.48
N LYS A 124 -2.89 -24.99 11.53
CA LYS A 124 -2.76 -23.99 12.59
C LYS A 124 -2.62 -24.69 13.94
N TYR A 125 -1.85 -24.12 14.85
CA TYR A 125 -1.71 -24.65 16.20
C TYR A 125 -1.62 -23.52 17.24
N ARG A 126 -1.95 -23.81 18.47
CA ARG A 126 -1.69 -22.94 19.60
C ARG A 126 -1.49 -23.71 20.92
N PRO A 127 -0.61 -23.25 21.83
CA PRO A 127 -0.64 -23.69 23.24
C PRO A 127 -1.85 -23.09 23.95
N GLU A 128 -2.19 -23.68 25.11
CA GLU A 128 -3.34 -23.23 25.90
C GLU A 128 -3.27 -21.76 26.31
N ALA A 129 -2.06 -21.27 26.63
CA ALA A 129 -1.83 -19.90 27.10
C ALA A 129 -1.99 -18.82 26.04
N LYS A 130 -2.00 -19.18 24.75
CA LYS A 130 -2.13 -18.20 23.66
C LYS A 130 -3.59 -18.00 23.26
N LEU A 131 -3.94 -16.76 22.88
CA LEU A 131 -5.29 -16.42 22.44
C LEU A 131 -5.54 -16.74 20.96
N GLY A 132 -4.52 -16.61 20.11
CA GLY A 132 -4.58 -16.84 18.66
C GLY A 132 -3.73 -18.03 18.22
N TYR A 133 -3.89 -18.42 16.96
CA TYR A 133 -3.24 -19.57 16.34
C TYR A 133 -2.00 -19.17 15.53
N TYR A 134 -0.91 -19.89 15.70
CA TYR A 134 0.22 -19.90 14.77
C TYR A 134 -0.17 -20.66 13.50
N ILE A 135 0.34 -20.25 12.36
CA ILE A 135 0.23 -21.02 11.11
C ILE A 135 1.49 -21.87 10.98
N ALA A 136 1.35 -23.19 11.13
CA ALA A 136 2.46 -24.12 10.96
C ALA A 136 2.80 -24.36 9.50
N ALA A 137 1.79 -24.53 8.65
CA ALA A 137 1.99 -24.76 7.22
C ALA A 137 0.79 -24.33 6.39
N ARG A 138 1.08 -23.99 5.13
CA ARG A 138 0.10 -23.89 4.04
C ARG A 138 0.58 -24.77 2.90
N HIS A 139 -0.09 -25.89 2.70
CA HIS A 139 0.29 -26.87 1.69
C HIS A 139 -0.68 -26.86 0.52
N VAL A 140 -0.16 -26.67 -0.70
CA VAL A 140 -0.94 -26.76 -1.94
C VAL A 140 -0.66 -28.11 -2.58
N ARG A 141 -1.70 -28.88 -2.89
CA ARG A 141 -1.55 -30.20 -3.53
C ARG A 141 -0.99 -30.03 -4.94
N THR A 142 0.07 -30.79 -5.21
CA THR A 142 0.66 -30.97 -6.52
C THR A 142 0.55 -32.43 -6.93
N GLY A 143 0.09 -32.72 -8.15
CA GLY A 143 -0.07 -34.10 -8.65
C GLY A 143 -1.43 -34.72 -8.36
N THR A 144 -1.54 -36.01 -8.76
CA THR A 144 -2.79 -36.78 -8.76
C THR A 144 -2.68 -38.09 -7.95
N ASP A 145 -1.70 -38.18 -7.05
CA ASP A 145 -1.50 -39.37 -6.25
C ASP A 145 -2.75 -39.70 -5.43
N LEU A 146 -3.09 -40.99 -5.37
CA LEU A 146 -4.26 -41.49 -4.65
C LEU A 146 -4.02 -41.54 -3.14
N ASN A 147 -2.81 -41.88 -2.73
CA ASN A 147 -2.39 -41.86 -1.34
C ASN A 147 -1.51 -40.65 -1.10
N TYR A 148 -2.00 -39.73 -0.32
CA TYR A 148 -1.34 -38.46 -0.09
C TYR A 148 -1.06 -38.23 1.39
N THR A 149 0.20 -37.96 1.71
CA THR A 149 0.60 -37.61 3.07
C THR A 149 1.22 -36.20 3.09
N VAL A 150 0.67 -35.32 3.92
CA VAL A 150 1.26 -34.02 4.21
C VAL A 150 1.98 -34.12 5.55
N SER A 151 3.28 -33.92 5.55
CA SER A 151 4.10 -33.89 6.76
C SER A 151 4.46 -32.44 7.09
N VAL A 152 4.10 -31.98 8.27
CA VAL A 152 4.33 -30.63 8.77
C VAL A 152 5.32 -30.70 9.93
N PRO A 153 6.59 -30.24 9.73
CA PRO A 153 7.54 -30.14 10.84
C PRO A 153 7.05 -29.07 11.82
N MET A 154 7.21 -29.35 13.12
CA MET A 154 6.74 -28.48 14.21
C MET A 154 7.87 -27.95 15.09
N ASP A 155 9.09 -28.46 14.93
CA ASP A 155 10.30 -28.02 15.63
C ASP A 155 10.14 -27.88 17.17
N ASN A 156 9.49 -28.84 17.79
CA ASN A 156 9.13 -28.84 19.21
C ASN A 156 8.15 -27.74 19.64
N ALA A 157 7.38 -27.18 18.70
CA ALA A 157 6.37 -26.19 19.05
C ALA A 157 5.33 -26.73 20.04
N MET A 158 5.09 -25.97 21.11
CA MET A 158 4.09 -26.31 22.10
C MET A 158 2.68 -26.14 21.53
N ALA A 159 1.88 -27.17 21.54
CA ALA A 159 0.51 -27.17 21.03
C ALA A 159 -0.43 -28.00 21.92
N ARG A 160 -1.56 -27.42 22.31
CA ARG A 160 -2.74 -28.12 22.82
C ARG A 160 -3.80 -28.23 21.74
N TYR A 161 -4.01 -27.15 20.97
CA TYR A 161 -5.05 -27.11 19.96
C TYR A 161 -4.41 -27.06 18.56
N VAL A 162 -4.95 -27.89 17.66
CA VAL A 162 -4.55 -27.91 16.24
C VAL A 162 -5.81 -27.80 15.38
N ILE A 163 -5.77 -26.93 14.36
CA ILE A 163 -6.82 -26.79 13.35
C ILE A 163 -6.27 -27.16 11.98
N LEU A 164 -6.96 -28.07 11.31
CA LEU A 164 -6.78 -28.31 9.88
C LEU A 164 -7.89 -27.61 9.12
N GLU A 165 -7.53 -26.74 8.18
CA GLU A 165 -8.45 -26.17 7.19
C GLU A 165 -8.14 -26.78 5.84
N ILE A 166 -9.05 -27.62 5.34
CA ILE A 166 -8.86 -28.39 4.10
C ILE A 166 -9.84 -27.85 3.06
N ARG A 167 -9.32 -27.33 1.94
CA ARG A 167 -10.16 -26.81 0.85
C ARG A 167 -10.19 -27.75 -0.33
N ARG A 168 -11.37 -27.92 -0.93
CA ARG A 168 -11.53 -28.47 -2.27
C ARG A 168 -12.12 -27.41 -3.21
N THR A 169 -11.94 -27.66 -4.50
CA THR A 169 -12.59 -26.90 -5.57
C THR A 169 -13.48 -27.84 -6.38
N GLN A 170 -14.15 -27.33 -7.40
CA GLN A 170 -14.97 -28.14 -8.32
C GLN A 170 -14.21 -29.29 -9.00
N ALA A 171 -12.88 -29.20 -9.11
CA ALA A 171 -12.04 -30.27 -9.67
C ALA A 171 -11.95 -31.51 -8.76
N TYR A 172 -12.24 -31.34 -7.44
CA TYR A 172 -12.19 -32.42 -6.46
C TYR A 172 -13.59 -32.66 -5.91
N GLN A 173 -14.06 -33.88 -5.99
CA GLN A 173 -15.43 -34.27 -5.64
C GLN A 173 -15.59 -34.68 -4.16
N HIS A 174 -14.51 -35.15 -3.52
CA HIS A 174 -14.55 -35.74 -2.19
C HIS A 174 -13.25 -35.46 -1.42
N ILE A 175 -13.35 -35.10 -0.14
CA ILE A 175 -12.20 -35.01 0.77
C ILE A 175 -12.19 -36.30 1.63
N PRO A 176 -11.21 -37.20 1.48
CA PRO A 176 -11.11 -38.43 2.26
C PRO A 176 -10.00 -38.27 3.32
N LEU A 177 -10.29 -37.74 4.49
CA LEU A 177 -9.33 -37.63 5.58
C LEU A 177 -9.27 -38.99 6.35
N THR A 178 -8.12 -39.64 6.28
CA THR A 178 -7.96 -40.99 6.84
C THR A 178 -7.41 -40.93 8.28
N GLU A 179 -6.29 -40.22 8.46
CA GLU A 179 -5.61 -40.21 9.77
C GLU A 179 -4.92 -38.86 9.98
N VAL A 180 -4.78 -38.41 11.23
CA VAL A 180 -3.95 -37.28 11.64
C VAL A 180 -3.07 -37.74 12.79
N GLU A 181 -1.78 -37.79 12.56
CA GLU A 181 -0.80 -38.26 13.54
C GLU A 181 -0.03 -37.06 14.11
N PHE A 182 0.05 -37.01 15.43
CA PHE A 182 0.81 -36.01 16.18
C PHE A 182 2.03 -36.67 16.81
N TYR A 183 3.22 -36.30 16.37
CA TYR A 183 4.46 -36.84 16.89
C TYR A 183 5.04 -35.93 17.96
N LYS A 184 5.28 -36.53 19.17
CA LYS A 184 5.87 -35.79 20.27
C LYS A 184 7.35 -35.53 20.01
N GLY A 185 7.78 -34.28 20.19
CA GLY A 185 9.17 -33.90 20.20
C GLY A 185 9.85 -34.06 21.56
N THR A 186 11.01 -33.43 21.66
CA THR A 186 11.81 -33.41 22.90
C THR A 186 11.28 -32.35 23.86
N GLY A 187 11.24 -32.63 25.14
CA GLY A 187 10.78 -31.74 26.21
C GLY A 187 9.60 -32.26 26.99
N ASP A 188 9.26 -31.55 28.05
CA ASP A 188 8.17 -31.93 28.93
C ASP A 188 6.83 -31.42 28.38
N ALA A 189 5.84 -32.29 28.41
CA ALA A 189 4.46 -31.90 28.16
C ALA A 189 3.95 -31.01 29.31
N GLY A 190 3.10 -30.04 28.97
CA GLY A 190 2.44 -29.15 29.91
C GLY A 190 1.57 -29.96 30.92
N LYS A 191 1.13 -29.30 31.96
CA LYS A 191 0.16 -29.90 32.92
C LYS A 191 -1.15 -30.17 32.17
N ALA A 192 -1.79 -31.28 32.48
CA ALA A 192 -3.13 -31.55 31.97
C ALA A 192 -4.09 -30.47 32.49
N SER A 193 -4.94 -29.96 31.62
CA SER A 193 -6.04 -29.08 32.02
C SER A 193 -6.99 -29.84 32.93
N SER A 194 -7.56 -29.15 33.90
CA SER A 194 -8.48 -29.73 34.88
C SER A 194 -9.84 -30.11 34.28
N SER A 195 -10.17 -29.72 33.08
CA SER A 195 -11.41 -30.03 32.39
C SER A 195 -11.20 -30.21 30.88
N ALA A 196 -11.76 -31.29 30.31
CA ALA A 196 -11.92 -31.41 28.87
C ALA A 196 -12.92 -30.34 28.37
N LEU A 197 -12.65 -29.72 27.20
CA LEU A 197 -13.56 -28.77 26.58
C LEU A 197 -14.88 -29.46 26.23
N THR A 198 -15.98 -28.72 26.38
CA THR A 198 -17.27 -29.07 25.78
C THR A 198 -17.24 -28.96 24.28
N ALA A 199 -18.21 -29.57 23.59
CA ALA A 199 -18.35 -29.42 22.14
C ALA A 199 -18.53 -27.96 21.70
N SER A 200 -19.16 -27.14 22.53
CA SER A 200 -19.31 -25.68 22.26
C SER A 200 -18.00 -24.93 22.37
N GLU A 201 -17.20 -25.23 23.37
CA GLU A 201 -15.89 -24.62 23.61
C GLU A 201 -14.88 -25.00 22.51
N ILE A 202 -14.80 -26.28 22.12
CA ILE A 202 -13.91 -26.70 21.05
C ILE A 202 -14.37 -26.13 19.70
N LYS A 203 -15.67 -26.02 19.45
CA LYS A 203 -16.20 -25.35 18.26
C LYS A 203 -15.83 -23.87 18.23
N ALA A 204 -15.80 -23.20 19.38
CA ALA A 204 -15.41 -21.80 19.47
C ALA A 204 -13.95 -21.56 19.04
N GLU A 205 -13.09 -22.59 19.14
CA GLU A 205 -11.70 -22.51 18.62
C GLU A 205 -11.65 -22.20 17.13
N LEU A 206 -12.64 -22.66 16.34
CA LEU A 206 -12.71 -22.42 14.89
C LEU A 206 -12.90 -20.95 14.51
N SER A 207 -13.36 -20.13 15.45
CA SER A 207 -13.57 -18.68 15.24
C SER A 207 -12.41 -17.82 15.74
N LYS A 208 -11.39 -18.41 16.33
CA LYS A 208 -10.22 -17.67 16.81
C LYS A 208 -9.32 -17.25 15.65
N ASP A 209 -8.81 -16.03 15.75
CA ASP A 209 -7.93 -15.47 14.74
C ASP A 209 -6.56 -16.18 14.71
N ALA A 210 -5.92 -16.20 13.54
CA ALA A 210 -4.51 -16.55 13.45
C ALA A 210 -3.65 -15.39 13.97
N LEU A 211 -2.54 -15.72 14.64
CA LEU A 211 -1.53 -14.75 14.98
C LEU A 211 -0.96 -14.13 13.69
N MET A 212 -0.88 -12.83 13.68
CA MET A 212 -0.41 -12.06 12.51
C MET A 212 1.01 -11.54 12.71
N VAL A 213 1.29 -11.01 13.90
CA VAL A 213 2.55 -10.33 14.19
C VAL A 213 3.22 -10.83 15.46
N ASP A 214 4.55 -10.84 15.43
CA ASP A 214 5.41 -11.16 16.55
C ASP A 214 5.56 -9.97 17.53
N LYS A 215 6.41 -10.12 18.54
CA LYS A 215 6.68 -9.10 19.56
C LYS A 215 7.30 -7.79 19.02
N TYR A 216 7.74 -7.77 17.78
CA TYR A 216 8.25 -6.57 17.09
C TYR A 216 7.22 -5.95 16.14
N GLY A 217 6.03 -6.53 16.01
CA GLY A 217 5.01 -6.10 15.04
C GLY A 217 5.28 -6.59 13.62
N GLN A 218 6.16 -7.56 13.42
CA GLN A 218 6.51 -8.13 12.12
C GLN A 218 5.55 -9.22 11.69
N TRP A 219 5.21 -9.26 10.40
CA TRP A 219 4.39 -10.32 9.81
C TRP A 219 5.00 -11.70 10.01
N MET A 220 4.26 -12.62 10.63
CA MET A 220 4.77 -13.94 11.01
C MET A 220 4.81 -14.92 9.84
N SER A 221 3.97 -14.73 8.83
CA SER A 221 3.84 -15.70 7.72
C SER A 221 4.87 -15.52 6.60
N GLU A 222 5.84 -14.59 6.77
CA GLU A 222 6.85 -14.31 5.76
C GLU A 222 8.21 -14.11 6.44
N THR A 223 9.27 -14.53 5.76
CA THR A 223 10.67 -14.33 6.19
C THR A 223 11.40 -13.47 5.18
N TRP A 224 12.22 -12.53 5.66
CA TRP A 224 13.03 -11.65 4.82
C TRP A 224 14.39 -11.38 5.47
N PRO A 225 15.41 -11.01 4.70
CA PRO A 225 16.71 -10.61 5.24
C PRO A 225 16.57 -9.41 6.19
N GLY A 226 17.11 -9.50 7.40
CA GLY A 226 17.06 -8.46 8.42
C GLY A 226 15.77 -8.44 9.26
N LYS A 227 14.90 -9.47 9.15
CA LYS A 227 13.82 -9.67 10.12
C LYS A 227 14.41 -9.76 11.53
N VAL A 228 13.82 -9.04 12.48
CA VAL A 228 14.35 -8.94 13.85
C VAL A 228 13.94 -10.14 14.67
N ASP A 229 14.91 -10.85 15.25
CA ASP A 229 14.68 -12.00 16.11
C ASP A 229 14.91 -11.68 17.60
N TYR A 230 15.82 -10.74 17.91
CA TYR A 230 16.19 -10.36 19.28
C TYR A 230 16.59 -8.90 19.41
N ASP A 231 16.39 -8.33 20.60
CA ASP A 231 16.55 -6.89 20.87
C ASP A 231 17.98 -6.39 20.60
N VAL A 232 19.01 -7.21 20.86
CA VAL A 232 20.41 -6.81 20.62
C VAL A 232 20.71 -6.55 19.15
N GLN A 233 19.97 -7.15 18.22
CA GLN A 233 20.10 -6.85 16.79
C GLN A 233 19.78 -5.39 16.50
N LEU A 234 18.67 -4.86 17.05
CA LEU A 234 18.30 -3.44 16.90
C LEU A 234 19.37 -2.50 17.44
N GLN A 235 19.97 -2.83 18.59
CA GLN A 235 21.02 -2.04 19.23
C GLN A 235 22.33 -2.04 18.39
N LEU A 236 22.67 -3.18 17.78
CA LEU A 236 23.84 -3.29 16.89
C LEU A 236 23.60 -2.49 15.60
N GLU A 237 22.41 -2.58 15.00
CA GLU A 237 22.05 -1.78 13.84
C GLU A 237 22.17 -0.28 14.13
N TYR A 238 21.68 0.18 15.28
CA TYR A 238 21.86 1.56 15.70
C TYR A 238 23.33 1.95 15.82
N ALA A 239 24.12 1.14 16.48
CA ALA A 239 25.56 1.44 16.67
C ALA A 239 26.31 1.55 15.33
N ILE A 240 26.01 0.67 14.38
CA ILE A 240 26.60 0.68 13.04
C ILE A 240 26.16 1.93 12.27
N GLU A 241 24.85 2.21 12.22
CA GLU A 241 24.30 3.34 11.50
C GLU A 241 24.74 4.69 12.08
N ALA A 242 24.77 4.80 13.41
CA ALA A 242 25.27 5.99 14.10
C ALA A 242 26.74 6.28 13.76
N ALA A 243 27.57 5.25 13.62
CA ALA A 243 28.95 5.40 13.18
C ALA A 243 29.05 5.85 11.72
N GLN A 244 28.21 5.31 10.83
CA GLN A 244 28.15 5.69 9.41
C GLN A 244 27.71 7.14 9.21
N LEU A 245 26.73 7.60 9.99
CA LEU A 245 26.15 8.93 9.90
C LEU A 245 26.77 9.95 10.87
N ALA A 246 27.87 9.60 11.55
CA ALA A 246 28.49 10.44 12.59
C ALA A 246 28.85 11.86 12.13
N THR A 247 29.24 12.02 10.86
CA THR A 247 29.66 13.31 10.26
C THR A 247 28.61 13.90 9.33
N THR A 248 27.44 13.27 9.21
CA THR A 248 26.39 13.75 8.33
C THR A 248 25.81 15.06 8.82
N SER A 249 25.88 16.07 7.96
CA SER A 249 25.34 17.41 8.19
C SER A 249 25.01 18.09 6.86
N LEU A 250 24.19 19.15 6.93
CA LEU A 250 23.91 19.96 5.75
C LEU A 250 25.18 20.59 5.20
N ASN A 251 25.42 20.44 3.90
CA ASN A 251 26.60 21.01 3.25
C ASN A 251 26.43 22.53 3.06
N LEU A 252 26.92 23.31 4.02
CA LEU A 252 26.83 24.76 4.01
C LEU A 252 27.65 25.46 2.90
N SER A 253 28.55 24.75 2.21
CA SER A 253 29.20 25.32 1.02
C SER A 253 28.22 25.37 -0.19
N LYS A 254 27.31 24.42 -0.26
CA LYS A 254 26.32 24.30 -1.33
C LYS A 254 24.99 25.00 -1.00
N TYR A 255 24.59 24.95 0.27
CA TYR A 255 23.30 25.40 0.76
C TYR A 255 23.45 26.50 1.85
N ASP A 256 22.42 27.32 2.03
CA ASP A 256 22.27 28.14 3.22
C ASP A 256 21.80 27.32 4.44
N ALA A 257 21.58 27.98 5.59
CA ALA A 257 21.16 27.28 6.80
C ALA A 257 19.81 26.54 6.65
N TYR A 258 18.95 26.98 5.75
CA TYR A 258 17.61 26.45 5.48
C TYR A 258 17.57 25.48 4.30
N GLY A 259 18.69 25.16 3.68
CA GLY A 259 18.76 24.28 2.50
C GLY A 259 18.57 24.99 1.16
N GLY A 260 18.60 26.34 1.15
CA GLY A 260 18.52 27.15 -0.06
C GLY A 260 19.78 27.04 -0.92
N ILE A 261 19.64 26.99 -2.24
CA ILE A 261 20.66 26.63 -3.22
C ILE A 261 21.50 27.84 -3.59
N LYS A 262 22.72 27.93 -3.06
CA LYS A 262 23.61 29.09 -3.26
C LYS A 262 24.04 29.32 -4.72
N SER A 263 24.17 28.24 -5.51
CA SER A 263 24.57 28.33 -6.92
C SER A 263 23.52 28.96 -7.84
N LEU A 264 22.26 29.06 -7.42
CA LEU A 264 21.18 29.72 -8.16
C LEU A 264 21.06 31.23 -7.86
N GLY A 265 22.02 31.80 -7.12
CA GLY A 265 22.06 33.22 -6.79
C GLY A 265 21.27 33.58 -5.54
N LYS A 266 21.52 34.79 -5.03
CA LYS A 266 20.89 35.32 -3.82
C LYS A 266 19.89 36.40 -4.18
N TYR A 267 18.69 36.28 -3.68
CA TYR A 267 17.58 37.24 -3.81
C TYR A 267 17.34 37.97 -2.48
N THR A 268 16.32 38.83 -2.41
CA THR A 268 16.01 39.57 -1.20
C THR A 268 15.68 38.61 -0.04
N ALA A 269 16.44 38.70 1.04
CA ALA A 269 16.18 38.01 2.30
C ALA A 269 15.04 38.70 3.04
N THR A 270 14.04 37.93 3.51
CA THR A 270 12.88 38.49 4.23
C THR A 270 12.78 37.96 5.67
N GLY A 271 13.63 36.99 6.04
CA GLY A 271 13.57 36.32 7.32
C GLY A 271 12.52 35.18 7.38
N PHE A 272 11.75 34.97 6.31
CA PHE A 272 10.73 33.95 6.19
C PHE A 272 10.73 33.32 4.80
N PHE A 273 10.21 32.11 4.65
CA PHE A 273 10.00 31.48 3.34
C PHE A 273 8.97 32.27 2.53
N ARG A 274 9.23 32.41 1.24
CA ARG A 274 8.34 33.08 0.28
C ARG A 274 8.40 32.37 -1.07
N LEU A 275 7.55 32.75 -2.01
CA LEU A 275 7.53 32.24 -3.38
C LEU A 275 8.01 33.32 -4.33
N GLN A 276 8.78 32.89 -5.35
CA GLN A 276 9.25 33.77 -6.40
C GLN A 276 9.41 33.00 -7.71
N LYS A 277 9.04 33.64 -8.81
CA LYS A 277 9.32 33.13 -10.15
C LYS A 277 10.72 33.58 -10.58
N ILE A 278 11.60 32.62 -10.89
CA ILE A 278 12.98 32.82 -11.27
C ILE A 278 13.18 32.11 -12.62
N ASP A 279 13.64 32.82 -13.64
CA ASP A 279 13.84 32.33 -15.00
C ASP A 279 12.63 31.51 -15.52
N GLY A 280 11.42 32.05 -15.28
CA GLY A 280 10.17 31.44 -15.72
C GLY A 280 9.65 30.27 -14.88
N LYS A 281 10.32 29.91 -13.82
CA LYS A 281 9.98 28.77 -12.94
C LYS A 281 9.69 29.23 -11.53
N TRP A 282 8.73 28.59 -10.86
CA TRP A 282 8.41 28.89 -9.48
C TRP A 282 9.37 28.20 -8.50
N TRP A 283 9.79 28.93 -7.48
CA TRP A 283 10.63 28.44 -6.38
C TRP A 283 10.11 28.94 -5.05
N PHE A 284 10.29 28.16 -3.99
CA PHE A 284 10.42 28.77 -2.68
C PHE A 284 11.73 29.53 -2.63
N VAL A 285 11.77 30.56 -1.78
CA VAL A 285 12.99 31.29 -1.42
C VAL A 285 13.11 31.28 0.09
N THR A 286 14.29 30.89 0.59
CA THR A 286 14.55 30.76 2.02
C THR A 286 14.54 32.10 2.74
N PRO A 287 14.49 32.13 4.09
CA PRO A 287 14.67 33.34 4.89
C PRO A 287 15.92 34.14 4.56
N GLU A 288 17.01 33.48 4.15
CA GLU A 288 18.29 34.11 3.75
C GLU A 288 18.32 34.57 2.27
N GLY A 289 17.29 34.26 1.47
CA GLY A 289 17.12 34.74 0.10
C GLY A 289 17.62 33.78 -0.98
N TYR A 290 17.80 32.51 -0.72
CA TYR A 290 18.23 31.53 -1.74
C TYR A 290 17.05 30.69 -2.25
N PRO A 291 17.03 30.33 -3.56
CA PRO A 291 16.03 29.42 -4.12
C PRO A 291 16.03 28.09 -3.38
N PHE A 292 14.86 27.54 -3.12
CA PHE A 292 14.67 26.31 -2.39
C PHE A 292 13.56 25.46 -3.05
N MET A 293 13.81 24.19 -3.21
CA MET A 293 12.80 23.21 -3.61
C MET A 293 12.56 22.27 -2.42
N MET A 294 11.32 22.18 -1.97
CA MET A 294 10.99 21.30 -0.86
C MET A 294 11.07 19.83 -1.27
N LYS A 295 11.90 19.08 -0.55
CA LYS A 295 12.02 17.62 -0.60
C LYS A 295 11.67 17.12 0.78
N GLY A 296 10.36 16.97 1.01
CA GLY A 296 9.78 16.72 2.32
C GLY A 296 9.48 15.26 2.60
N VAL A 297 9.32 14.94 3.89
CA VAL A 297 8.81 13.67 4.38
C VAL A 297 7.70 13.90 5.38
N ASP A 298 6.60 13.16 5.20
CA ASP A 298 5.43 13.22 6.06
C ASP A 298 5.57 12.28 7.26
N ALA A 299 4.85 12.63 8.34
CA ALA A 299 4.69 11.80 9.51
C ALA A 299 6.01 11.33 10.14
N ALA A 300 7.09 12.12 10.04
CA ALA A 300 8.36 11.85 10.73
C ALA A 300 8.22 12.17 12.22
N SER A 301 7.44 11.37 12.93
CA SER A 301 7.11 11.51 14.35
C SER A 301 6.87 10.14 14.96
N LEU A 302 7.37 9.89 16.18
CA LEU A 302 7.05 8.67 16.93
C LEU A 302 5.58 8.63 17.38
N TRP A 303 4.95 9.79 17.50
CA TRP A 303 3.64 9.98 18.11
C TRP A 303 2.51 10.11 17.09
N GLU A 304 2.79 9.79 15.82
CA GLU A 304 1.79 9.84 14.76
C GLU A 304 0.72 8.77 14.97
N ALA A 305 -0.53 9.17 14.82
CA ALA A 305 -1.68 8.27 14.99
C ALA A 305 -1.66 7.09 14.00
N GLY A 306 -1.08 7.30 12.82
CA GLY A 306 -0.95 6.28 11.78
C GLY A 306 -0.03 5.10 12.13
N TYR A 307 0.76 5.20 13.20
CA TYR A 307 1.72 4.14 13.58
C TYR A 307 1.26 3.27 14.75
N LYS A 308 0.04 3.43 15.20
CA LYS A 308 -0.55 2.63 16.27
C LYS A 308 -1.71 1.76 15.77
N THR A 309 -1.90 0.64 16.44
CA THR A 309 -2.95 -0.33 16.12
C THR A 309 -3.82 -0.60 17.35
N PRO A 310 -5.15 -0.85 17.17
CA PRO A 310 -6.02 -1.23 18.28
C PRO A 310 -5.58 -2.55 18.92
N VAL A 311 -5.58 -2.59 20.24
CA VAL A 311 -5.31 -3.82 21.02
C VAL A 311 -6.56 -4.68 21.14
N ASN A 312 -7.73 -4.04 21.20
CA ASN A 312 -9.02 -4.69 21.36
C ASN A 312 -9.89 -4.53 20.10
N LYS A 313 -10.85 -5.42 19.92
CA LYS A 313 -11.96 -5.31 18.98
C LYS A 313 -12.92 -4.20 19.46
N THR A 314 -13.85 -3.81 18.62
CA THR A 314 -14.86 -2.78 18.94
C THR A 314 -15.79 -3.18 20.10
N ASP A 315 -15.94 -4.47 20.36
CA ASP A 315 -16.69 -5.02 21.51
C ASP A 315 -15.89 -5.05 22.82
N GLY A 316 -14.64 -4.55 22.83
CA GLY A 316 -13.74 -4.51 23.97
C GLY A 316 -12.95 -5.81 24.19
N THR A 317 -13.20 -6.89 23.44
CA THR A 317 -12.45 -8.13 23.56
C THR A 317 -11.05 -8.00 22.95
N PRO A 318 -10.01 -8.65 23.51
CA PRO A 318 -8.67 -8.63 22.95
C PRO A 318 -8.64 -9.15 21.50
N ARG A 319 -7.87 -8.48 20.63
CA ARG A 319 -7.55 -9.01 19.30
C ARG A 319 -6.50 -10.13 19.45
N ALA A 320 -6.87 -11.35 19.10
CA ALA A 320 -6.03 -12.55 19.22
C ALA A 320 -5.02 -12.69 18.04
N ILE A 321 -4.49 -11.57 17.55
CA ILE A 321 -3.59 -11.51 16.36
C ILE A 321 -2.13 -11.21 16.73
N PHE A 322 -1.86 -10.89 17.98
CA PHE A 322 -0.53 -10.59 18.49
C PHE A 322 0.04 -11.85 19.17
N ASP A 323 1.24 -12.26 18.76
CA ASP A 323 1.96 -13.32 19.48
C ASP A 323 2.35 -12.86 20.88
N GLU A 324 2.94 -11.67 20.95
CA GLU A 324 3.29 -11.01 22.19
C GLU A 324 3.14 -9.48 22.01
N LEU A 325 2.48 -8.84 22.98
CA LEU A 325 2.44 -7.38 23.04
C LEU A 325 3.64 -6.88 23.84
N PRO A 326 4.19 -5.68 23.54
CA PRO A 326 5.23 -5.06 24.35
C PRO A 326 4.80 -4.98 25.83
N ASP A 327 5.70 -5.31 26.76
CA ASP A 327 5.42 -5.22 28.20
C ASP A 327 4.98 -3.79 28.58
N LYS A 328 3.79 -3.68 29.19
CA LYS A 328 3.19 -2.36 29.50
C LYS A 328 3.97 -1.56 30.53
N THR A 329 4.76 -2.21 31.38
CA THR A 329 5.58 -1.52 32.39
C THR A 329 6.87 -1.01 31.76
N ALA A 330 7.56 -1.85 31.00
CA ALA A 330 8.82 -1.50 30.35
C ALA A 330 8.63 -0.52 29.18
N TYR A 331 7.53 -0.66 28.43
CA TYR A 331 7.24 0.09 27.20
C TYR A 331 5.94 0.90 27.31
N SER A 332 5.68 1.52 28.47
CA SER A 332 4.43 2.24 28.73
C SER A 332 4.15 3.35 27.69
N ALA A 333 5.20 4.01 27.19
CA ALA A 333 5.11 5.05 26.16
C ALA A 333 4.56 4.52 24.81
N ALA A 334 4.65 3.22 24.55
CA ALA A 334 4.10 2.62 23.34
C ALA A 334 2.56 2.48 23.38
N TYR A 335 1.93 2.70 24.53
CA TYR A 335 0.49 2.55 24.71
C TYR A 335 -0.21 3.90 24.81
N THR A 336 -1.34 4.02 24.14
CA THR A 336 -2.23 5.18 24.24
C THR A 336 -3.68 4.69 24.42
N ASN A 337 -4.50 5.53 25.06
CA ASN A 337 -5.92 5.29 25.21
C ASN A 337 -6.69 6.52 24.73
N ASP A 338 -7.82 6.30 24.09
CA ASP A 338 -8.79 7.34 23.78
C ASP A 338 -10.23 6.82 24.00
N ALA A 339 -11.24 7.57 23.56
CA ALA A 339 -12.65 7.17 23.71
C ALA A 339 -12.99 5.86 22.98
N ASN A 340 -12.19 5.46 21.97
CA ASN A 340 -12.44 4.28 21.14
C ASN A 340 -11.65 3.04 21.64
N GLY A 341 -10.76 3.19 22.63
CA GLY A 341 -10.06 2.06 23.23
C GLY A 341 -8.57 2.24 23.45
N GLN A 342 -7.90 1.11 23.63
CA GLN A 342 -6.45 1.04 23.82
C GLN A 342 -5.73 0.71 22.52
N TYR A 343 -4.60 1.39 22.29
CA TYR A 343 -3.73 1.21 21.14
C TYR A 343 -2.30 0.92 21.56
N VAL A 344 -1.57 0.24 20.69
CA VAL A 344 -0.12 0.00 20.82
C VAL A 344 0.60 0.48 19.57
N SER A 345 1.77 1.10 19.75
CA SER A 345 2.72 1.43 18.69
C SER A 345 3.93 0.52 18.79
N PHE A 346 4.07 -0.41 17.86
CA PHE A 346 5.29 -1.21 17.75
C PHE A 346 6.50 -0.35 17.36
N VAL A 347 6.29 0.74 16.61
CA VAL A 347 7.36 1.72 16.32
C VAL A 347 7.96 2.25 17.60
N VAL A 348 7.15 2.76 18.52
CA VAL A 348 7.65 3.31 19.80
C VAL A 348 8.35 2.25 20.63
N ALA A 349 7.76 1.05 20.74
CA ALA A 349 8.38 -0.05 21.50
C ALA A 349 9.74 -0.45 20.92
N ASN A 350 9.85 -0.59 19.59
CA ASN A 350 11.10 -0.96 18.92
C ASN A 350 12.16 0.15 19.01
N VAL A 351 11.75 1.42 18.89
CA VAL A 351 12.63 2.57 19.10
C VAL A 351 13.18 2.61 20.54
N MET A 352 12.34 2.32 21.54
CA MET A 352 12.83 2.19 22.94
C MET A 352 13.85 1.06 23.08
N LYS A 353 13.63 -0.10 22.44
CA LYS A 353 14.59 -1.23 22.44
C LYS A 353 15.89 -0.86 21.74
N LYS A 354 15.80 -0.18 20.61
CA LYS A 354 16.92 0.20 19.73
C LYS A 354 17.81 1.26 20.36
N TYR A 355 17.21 2.33 20.91
CA TYR A 355 17.92 3.53 21.33
C TYR A 355 18.09 3.66 22.86
N GLY A 356 17.45 2.82 23.67
CA GLY A 356 17.59 2.78 25.13
C GLY A 356 16.89 3.95 25.85
N THR A 357 17.41 4.34 26.99
CA THR A 357 16.79 5.32 27.91
C THR A 357 16.56 6.71 27.31
N ASN A 358 17.41 7.16 26.41
CA ASN A 358 17.29 8.44 25.69
C ASN A 358 16.70 8.27 24.29
N TYR A 359 15.82 7.32 24.11
CA TYR A 359 15.34 6.89 22.79
C TYR A 359 14.78 8.05 21.95
N GLU A 360 14.03 8.99 22.51
CA GLU A 360 13.46 10.12 21.75
C GLU A 360 14.55 11.01 21.15
N ALA A 361 15.51 11.45 21.95
CA ALA A 361 16.59 12.34 21.48
C ALA A 361 17.52 11.63 20.49
N ASN A 362 17.85 10.35 20.75
CA ASN A 362 18.66 9.55 19.84
C ASN A 362 17.93 9.29 18.51
N TRP A 363 16.64 9.04 18.56
CA TRP A 363 15.80 8.87 17.38
C TRP A 363 15.68 10.16 16.56
N GLU A 364 15.46 11.33 17.22
CA GLU A 364 15.39 12.62 16.52
C GLU A 364 16.71 12.94 15.80
N ASP A 365 17.84 12.75 16.46
CA ASP A 365 19.17 12.95 15.86
C ASP A 365 19.40 12.02 14.68
N MET A 366 19.10 10.73 14.85
CA MET A 366 19.25 9.73 13.79
C MET A 366 18.33 10.02 12.61
N THR A 367 17.06 10.32 12.86
CA THR A 367 16.08 10.67 11.83
C THR A 367 16.53 11.89 11.02
N LYS A 368 16.99 12.95 11.67
CA LYS A 368 17.52 14.13 10.99
C LYS A 368 18.75 13.79 10.13
N LYS A 369 19.68 13.00 10.65
CA LYS A 369 20.86 12.56 9.90
C LYS A 369 20.51 11.71 8.70
N ARG A 370 19.57 10.75 8.84
CA ARG A 370 19.03 9.96 7.74
C ARG A 370 18.44 10.83 6.64
N LEU A 371 17.56 11.77 7.01
CA LEU A 371 16.92 12.67 6.05
C LEU A 371 17.95 13.50 5.28
N ILE A 372 18.94 14.07 5.96
CA ILE A 372 20.02 14.82 5.33
C ILE A 372 20.84 13.92 4.38
N ASP A 373 21.19 12.71 4.82
CA ASP A 373 21.95 11.75 4.01
C ASP A 373 21.18 11.33 2.76
N TRP A 374 19.88 11.10 2.88
CA TRP A 374 19.00 10.72 1.75
C TRP A 374 18.59 11.91 0.87
N GLY A 375 19.01 13.14 1.21
CA GLY A 375 18.78 14.35 0.44
C GLY A 375 17.44 15.04 0.68
N PHE A 376 16.66 14.61 1.69
CA PHE A 376 15.49 15.35 2.14
C PHE A 376 15.92 16.63 2.85
N ASN A 377 15.10 17.70 2.78
CA ASN A 377 15.43 19.00 3.31
C ASN A 377 14.28 19.66 4.09
N ALA A 378 13.18 18.97 4.29
CA ALA A 378 12.03 19.48 5.05
C ALA A 378 11.23 18.34 5.74
N PHE A 379 10.59 18.68 6.84
CA PHE A 379 9.45 17.94 7.35
C PHE A 379 8.18 18.44 6.65
N ALA A 380 7.41 17.51 6.07
CA ALA A 380 6.14 17.83 5.44
C ALA A 380 4.96 17.60 6.39
N LYS A 381 3.76 17.28 5.91
CA LYS A 381 2.57 17.12 6.76
C LYS A 381 2.76 16.07 7.87
N TRP A 382 1.92 16.11 8.87
CA TRP A 382 1.81 15.16 9.99
C TRP A 382 3.06 15.01 10.86
N THR A 383 4.11 15.78 10.58
CA THR A 383 5.32 15.80 11.41
C THR A 383 5.17 16.81 12.55
N LYS A 384 5.50 16.39 13.77
CA LYS A 384 5.50 17.26 14.97
C LYS A 384 6.93 17.35 15.51
N PRO A 385 7.78 18.20 14.93
CA PRO A 385 9.15 18.31 15.38
C PRO A 385 9.19 18.93 16.79
N LYS A 386 9.93 18.32 17.71
CA LYS A 386 10.20 18.89 19.04
C LYS A 386 11.32 19.95 18.97
N SER A 387 12.32 19.71 18.12
CA SER A 387 13.44 20.62 17.88
C SER A 387 13.37 21.16 16.45
N VAL A 388 13.04 22.47 16.32
CA VAL A 388 12.72 23.08 15.02
C VAL A 388 13.96 23.72 14.39
N THR A 389 14.95 22.89 14.02
CA THR A 389 16.13 23.33 13.25
C THR A 389 16.16 22.71 11.86
N PHE A 390 15.01 22.51 11.26
CA PHE A 390 14.81 21.94 9.92
C PHE A 390 13.55 22.56 9.30
N PRO A 391 13.51 22.95 8.01
CA PRO A 391 12.30 23.48 7.38
C PRO A 391 11.09 22.55 7.56
N TYR A 392 9.90 23.12 7.75
CA TYR A 392 8.71 22.31 7.97
C TYR A 392 7.43 22.96 7.46
N VAL A 393 6.41 22.13 7.18
CA VAL A 393 5.03 22.53 6.94
C VAL A 393 4.20 22.21 8.17
N GLN A 394 3.29 23.12 8.57
CA GLN A 394 2.38 22.88 9.67
C GLN A 394 0.96 22.67 9.19
N VAL A 395 0.38 21.52 9.55
CA VAL A 395 -1.05 21.28 9.39
C VAL A 395 -1.81 21.94 10.53
N LEU A 396 -2.71 22.86 10.19
CA LEU A 396 -3.64 23.47 11.12
C LEU A 396 -4.83 22.53 11.29
N GLN A 397 -5.08 22.11 12.52
CA GLN A 397 -6.11 21.13 12.83
C GLN A 397 -7.51 21.74 12.79
N ASP A 398 -8.39 21.08 12.07
CA ASP A 398 -9.80 21.42 11.97
C ASP A 398 -10.54 21.10 13.28
N PRO A 399 -11.31 22.05 13.86
CA PRO A 399 -12.05 21.80 15.10
C PRO A 399 -13.15 20.74 14.93
N SER A 400 -13.22 19.82 15.90
CA SER A 400 -14.16 18.70 15.85
C SER A 400 -15.64 19.10 16.02
N ASN A 401 -15.90 20.31 16.52
CA ASN A 401 -17.25 20.83 16.77
C ASN A 401 -17.86 21.61 15.59
N LEU A 402 -17.21 21.61 14.42
CA LEU A 402 -17.77 22.17 13.20
C LEU A 402 -18.92 21.31 12.66
N ARG A 403 -19.95 21.97 12.14
CA ARG A 403 -20.95 21.28 11.32
C ARG A 403 -20.27 20.80 10.03
N ARG A 404 -20.43 19.52 9.70
CA ARG A 404 -19.80 18.94 8.52
C ARG A 404 -20.78 18.60 7.42
N ILE A 405 -20.27 18.71 6.19
CA ILE A 405 -20.87 18.14 4.98
C ILE A 405 -19.78 17.24 4.37
N SER A 406 -19.96 15.93 4.52
CA SER A 406 -18.93 14.96 4.10
C SER A 406 -17.58 15.25 4.77
N TRP A 407 -16.53 15.50 4.01
CA TRP A 407 -15.15 15.68 4.49
C TRP A 407 -14.84 17.12 4.93
N THR A 408 -15.60 18.11 4.43
CA THR A 408 -15.40 19.52 4.74
C THR A 408 -16.38 19.97 5.82
N TYR A 409 -16.09 21.08 6.46
CA TYR A 409 -17.11 21.76 7.25
C TYR A 409 -18.15 22.45 6.35
N ASP A 410 -19.36 22.73 6.87
CA ASP A 410 -20.35 23.56 6.18
C ASP A 410 -19.85 25.00 6.13
N VAL A 411 -19.34 25.39 4.97
CA VAL A 411 -18.73 26.72 4.74
C VAL A 411 -19.75 27.88 4.85
N PHE A 412 -21.03 27.57 4.82
CA PHE A 412 -22.12 28.54 4.94
C PHE A 412 -22.73 28.58 6.35
N ASP A 413 -22.25 27.75 7.29
CA ASP A 413 -22.69 27.84 8.68
C ASP A 413 -22.07 29.11 9.31
N PRO A 414 -22.94 30.06 9.77
CA PRO A 414 -22.46 31.35 10.29
C PRO A 414 -21.58 31.22 11.56
N GLN A 415 -21.57 30.06 12.21
CA GLN A 415 -20.75 29.80 13.39
C GLN A 415 -19.34 29.33 13.02
N SER A 416 -19.13 28.80 11.82
CA SER A 416 -17.88 28.15 11.42
C SER A 416 -16.68 29.09 11.52
N GLU A 417 -16.77 30.33 11.04
CA GLU A 417 -15.65 31.29 11.10
C GLU A 417 -15.19 31.54 12.52
N GLY A 418 -16.10 31.78 13.47
CA GLY A 418 -15.78 32.02 14.88
C GLY A 418 -15.16 30.81 15.57
N ILE A 419 -15.65 29.60 15.27
CA ILE A 419 -15.11 28.34 15.79
C ILE A 419 -13.68 28.13 15.29
N ILE A 420 -13.46 28.29 13.97
CA ILE A 420 -12.15 28.13 13.33
C ILE A 420 -11.16 29.18 13.84
N ASP A 421 -11.57 30.45 13.88
CA ASP A 421 -10.73 31.57 14.41
C ASP A 421 -10.23 31.27 15.82
N SER A 422 -11.13 30.83 16.70
CA SER A 422 -10.81 30.50 18.08
C SER A 422 -9.84 29.32 18.19
N ALA A 423 -10.02 28.28 17.39
CA ALA A 423 -9.18 27.08 17.39
C ALA A 423 -7.78 27.34 16.81
N LEU A 424 -7.70 28.12 15.73
CA LEU A 424 -6.42 28.37 15.05
C LEU A 424 -5.56 29.42 15.74
N LYS A 425 -6.14 30.32 16.52
CA LYS A 425 -5.44 31.42 17.19
C LYS A 425 -4.17 30.95 17.92
N THR A 426 -4.27 29.94 18.77
CA THR A 426 -3.15 29.41 19.55
C THR A 426 -2.10 28.75 18.66
N GLN A 427 -2.53 27.96 17.68
CA GLN A 427 -1.65 27.27 16.74
C GLN A 427 -0.82 28.27 15.92
N LEU A 428 -1.45 29.32 15.39
CA LEU A 428 -0.81 30.35 14.58
C LEU A 428 0.15 31.20 15.42
N GLN A 429 -0.26 31.61 16.64
CA GLN A 429 0.58 32.40 17.51
C GLN A 429 1.85 31.68 17.96
N SER A 430 1.83 30.37 18.11
CA SER A 430 3.01 29.57 18.49
C SER A 430 4.07 29.47 17.40
N ALA A 431 3.67 29.54 16.12
CA ALA A 431 4.55 29.30 14.97
C ALA A 431 4.96 30.58 14.22
N LYS A 432 4.23 31.71 14.37
CA LYS A 432 4.37 32.92 13.53
C LYS A 432 5.74 33.58 13.47
N SER A 433 6.63 33.30 14.40
CA SER A 433 7.99 33.83 14.44
C SER A 433 9.06 32.81 14.03
N SER A 434 8.69 31.59 13.65
CA SER A 434 9.64 30.57 13.26
C SER A 434 10.18 30.80 11.84
N PRO A 435 11.46 31.07 11.64
CA PRO A 435 12.00 31.17 10.30
C PRO A 435 12.08 29.81 9.57
N TRP A 436 11.85 28.70 10.27
CA TRP A 436 11.88 27.35 9.72
C TRP A 436 10.53 26.93 9.14
N LEU A 437 9.44 27.61 9.47
CA LEU A 437 8.12 27.30 8.93
C LEU A 437 8.02 27.75 7.45
N ILE A 438 7.76 26.81 6.54
CA ILE A 438 7.52 27.12 5.13
C ILE A 438 6.12 27.72 4.98
N GLY A 439 5.12 27.12 5.59
CA GLY A 439 3.74 27.57 5.52
C GLY A 439 2.76 26.65 6.22
N TYR A 440 1.52 27.04 6.16
CA TYR A 440 0.40 26.34 6.76
C TYR A 440 -0.43 25.61 5.70
N THR A 441 -0.83 24.37 6.00
CA THR A 441 -1.93 23.66 5.36
C THR A 441 -3.10 23.61 6.33
N TYR A 442 -4.33 23.80 5.89
CA TYR A 442 -5.52 23.68 6.71
C TYR A 442 -6.37 22.51 6.22
N ASP A 443 -6.86 21.68 7.17
CA ASP A 443 -7.62 20.47 6.85
C ASP A 443 -6.78 19.47 6.02
N ASN A 444 -7.40 18.45 5.48
CA ASN A 444 -6.76 17.46 4.60
C ASN A 444 -7.74 16.97 3.54
N GLU A 445 -7.33 16.97 2.28
CA GLU A 445 -8.09 16.46 1.13
C GLU A 445 -9.49 17.06 1.00
N ALA A 446 -9.67 18.30 1.48
CA ALA A 446 -10.95 18.98 1.50
C ALA A 446 -11.33 19.50 0.12
N GLY A 447 -12.52 19.14 -0.34
CA GLY A 447 -13.00 19.56 -1.65
C GLY A 447 -14.50 19.30 -1.82
N TRP A 448 -15.11 19.91 -2.83
CA TRP A 448 -16.48 19.65 -3.25
C TRP A 448 -16.54 19.25 -4.72
N ASP A 449 -17.39 18.28 -4.98
CA ASP A 449 -17.81 17.85 -6.31
C ASP A 449 -19.35 17.90 -6.44
N SER A 450 -19.87 17.45 -7.57
CA SER A 450 -21.31 17.38 -7.81
C SER A 450 -22.05 16.42 -6.87
N GLU A 451 -21.40 15.38 -6.34
CA GLU A 451 -22.04 14.43 -5.43
C GLU A 451 -22.29 15.08 -4.05
N ILE A 452 -21.39 15.95 -3.60
CA ILE A 452 -21.61 16.75 -2.38
C ILE A 452 -22.79 17.74 -2.59
N VAL A 453 -22.83 18.41 -3.75
CA VAL A 453 -23.97 19.29 -4.06
C VAL A 453 -25.27 18.49 -4.09
N LYS A 454 -25.30 17.33 -4.71
CA LYS A 454 -26.44 16.42 -4.73
C LYS A 454 -26.93 16.07 -3.31
N GLN A 455 -26.01 15.76 -2.40
CA GLN A 455 -26.34 15.50 -1.00
C GLN A 455 -26.96 16.73 -0.32
N ILE A 456 -26.37 17.92 -0.52
CA ILE A 456 -26.88 19.20 0.02
C ILE A 456 -28.32 19.46 -0.46
N LEU A 457 -28.63 19.20 -1.72
CA LEU A 457 -29.93 19.43 -2.33
C LEU A 457 -31.06 18.58 -1.72
N LEU A 458 -30.72 17.49 -1.05
CA LEU A 458 -31.66 16.64 -0.33
C LEU A 458 -31.93 17.10 1.10
N TYR A 459 -31.14 18.03 1.64
CA TYR A 459 -31.37 18.57 2.99
C TYR A 459 -32.54 19.53 3.04
N ASN A 460 -32.94 19.91 4.25
CA ASN A 460 -33.98 20.92 4.52
C ASN A 460 -33.37 22.26 4.98
N ALA A 461 -34.19 23.23 5.35
CA ALA A 461 -33.75 24.57 5.77
C ALA A 461 -32.86 24.61 7.01
N SER A 462 -32.74 23.52 7.77
CA SER A 462 -31.81 23.45 8.90
C SER A 462 -30.34 23.32 8.45
N SER A 463 -30.10 23.03 7.15
CA SER A 463 -28.76 23.03 6.55
C SER A 463 -28.42 24.44 6.03
N PRO A 464 -27.38 25.10 6.57
CA PRO A 464 -26.90 26.37 6.01
C PRO A 464 -26.51 26.27 4.53
N ALA A 465 -25.81 25.19 4.12
CA ALA A 465 -25.49 24.98 2.72
C ALA A 465 -26.73 24.86 1.82
N LYS A 466 -27.77 24.13 2.25
CA LYS A 466 -29.03 24.07 1.48
C LYS A 466 -29.66 25.45 1.35
N SER A 467 -29.71 26.20 2.44
CA SER A 467 -30.25 27.56 2.44
C SER A 467 -29.45 28.49 1.52
N ALA A 468 -28.12 28.43 1.57
CA ALA A 468 -27.23 29.18 0.69
C ALA A 468 -27.40 28.82 -0.78
N PHE A 469 -27.65 27.54 -1.13
CA PHE A 469 -27.96 27.15 -2.50
C PHE A 469 -29.22 27.82 -3.01
N VAL A 470 -30.31 27.82 -2.20
CA VAL A 470 -31.57 28.43 -2.60
C VAL A 470 -31.43 29.95 -2.73
N ASP A 471 -30.68 30.59 -1.83
CA ASP A 471 -30.41 32.04 -1.88
C ASP A 471 -29.52 32.39 -3.12
N PHE A 472 -28.54 31.55 -3.46
CA PHE A 472 -27.78 31.67 -4.68
C PHE A 472 -28.65 31.57 -5.93
N MET A 473 -29.57 30.59 -6.00
CA MET A 473 -30.51 30.46 -7.12
C MET A 473 -31.46 31.67 -7.21
N ALA A 474 -31.94 32.16 -6.07
CA ALA A 474 -32.80 33.36 -6.01
C ALA A 474 -32.07 34.58 -6.61
N ALA A 475 -30.83 34.84 -6.17
CA ALA A 475 -30.01 35.94 -6.66
C ALA A 475 -29.72 35.81 -8.15
N ARG A 476 -29.35 34.59 -8.61
CA ARG A 476 -29.00 34.33 -10.00
C ARG A 476 -30.13 34.49 -10.98
N TYR A 477 -31.37 34.23 -10.54
CA TYR A 477 -32.58 34.33 -11.34
C TYR A 477 -33.44 35.53 -10.93
N ASN A 478 -32.84 36.64 -10.43
CA ASN A 478 -33.46 37.90 -10.11
C ASN A 478 -34.68 37.80 -9.17
N ASN A 479 -34.64 36.85 -8.23
CA ASN A 479 -35.73 36.53 -7.31
C ASN A 479 -37.05 36.08 -8.00
N ASP A 480 -36.98 35.59 -9.25
CA ASP A 480 -38.12 35.01 -9.93
C ASP A 480 -38.33 33.55 -9.49
N LEU A 481 -39.15 33.37 -8.45
CA LEU A 481 -39.48 32.05 -7.92
C LEU A 481 -40.13 31.14 -8.98
N ALA A 482 -40.95 31.72 -9.88
CA ALA A 482 -41.62 30.93 -10.90
C ALA A 482 -40.63 30.37 -11.94
N ALA A 483 -39.61 31.15 -12.31
CA ALA A 483 -38.51 30.69 -13.15
C ALA A 483 -37.69 29.59 -12.47
N VAL A 484 -37.35 29.77 -11.20
CA VAL A 484 -36.60 28.78 -10.41
C VAL A 484 -37.40 27.50 -10.23
N ASN A 485 -38.66 27.56 -9.90
CA ASN A 485 -39.53 26.37 -9.79
C ASN A 485 -39.62 25.60 -11.11
N ARG A 486 -39.79 26.30 -12.25
CA ARG A 486 -39.80 25.66 -13.58
C ARG A 486 -38.49 24.94 -13.87
N LEU A 487 -37.38 25.59 -13.55
CA LEU A 487 -36.04 25.08 -13.78
C LEU A 487 -35.76 23.82 -12.96
N LEU A 488 -36.08 23.88 -11.66
CA LEU A 488 -35.81 22.78 -10.71
C LEU A 488 -36.89 21.71 -10.71
N GLY A 489 -38.00 21.91 -11.43
CA GLY A 489 -39.15 20.99 -11.43
C GLY A 489 -39.86 20.95 -10.08
N THR A 490 -39.91 22.08 -9.36
CA THR A 490 -40.53 22.23 -8.05
C THR A 490 -41.78 23.10 -8.10
N THR A 491 -42.57 23.12 -7.02
CA THR A 491 -43.82 23.94 -6.88
C THR A 491 -43.82 24.66 -5.56
N ALA A 492 -42.64 25.08 -5.06
CA ALA A 492 -42.52 25.77 -3.78
C ALA A 492 -43.31 27.12 -3.81
N ALA A 493 -44.04 27.42 -2.73
CA ALA A 493 -44.81 28.64 -2.63
C ALA A 493 -43.96 29.89 -2.32
N SER A 494 -42.71 29.70 -1.88
CA SER A 494 -41.76 30.75 -1.57
C SER A 494 -40.34 30.18 -1.63
N PHE A 495 -39.32 31.07 -1.68
CA PHE A 495 -37.92 30.62 -1.51
C PHE A 495 -37.68 29.99 -0.14
N ALA A 496 -38.37 30.42 0.92
CA ALA A 496 -38.31 29.78 2.23
C ALA A 496 -38.80 28.31 2.14
N ALA A 497 -39.95 28.07 1.49
CA ALA A 497 -40.47 26.72 1.26
C ALA A 497 -39.55 25.87 0.36
N LEU A 498 -38.83 26.48 -0.59
CA LEU A 498 -37.91 25.79 -1.45
C LEU A 498 -36.69 25.26 -0.66
N LYS A 499 -36.29 25.91 0.44
CA LYS A 499 -35.22 25.42 1.34
C LYS A 499 -35.57 24.08 2.00
N ASP A 500 -36.87 23.82 2.22
CA ASP A 500 -37.36 22.55 2.78
C ASP A 500 -37.72 21.50 1.71
N THR A 501 -37.65 21.89 0.44
CA THR A 501 -37.96 20.99 -0.68
C THR A 501 -36.75 20.25 -1.13
N ALA A 502 -36.77 18.91 -1.22
CA ALA A 502 -35.72 18.12 -1.86
C ALA A 502 -35.66 18.45 -3.36
N ILE A 503 -34.45 18.68 -3.86
CA ILE A 503 -34.20 19.07 -5.25
C ILE A 503 -33.39 17.95 -5.93
N ASP A 504 -33.86 17.50 -7.09
CA ASP A 504 -33.12 16.56 -7.92
C ASP A 504 -31.99 17.30 -8.66
N ILE A 505 -30.74 16.92 -8.40
CA ILE A 505 -29.57 17.52 -9.06
C ILE A 505 -29.65 17.44 -10.60
N ALA A 506 -30.30 16.44 -11.15
CA ALA A 506 -30.49 16.29 -12.59
C ALA A 506 -31.35 17.42 -13.22
N LYS A 507 -32.09 18.16 -12.40
CA LYS A 507 -32.85 19.35 -12.81
C LYS A 507 -32.07 20.64 -12.67
N VAL A 508 -30.98 20.65 -11.92
CA VAL A 508 -30.12 21.84 -11.77
C VAL A 508 -29.22 21.97 -12.98
N PRO A 509 -29.19 23.12 -13.65
CA PRO A 509 -28.24 23.33 -14.73
C PRO A 509 -26.80 23.11 -14.29
N ALA A 510 -26.00 22.40 -15.08
CA ALA A 510 -24.61 22.07 -14.73
C ALA A 510 -23.79 23.34 -14.40
N ILE A 511 -24.04 24.45 -15.08
CA ILE A 511 -23.38 25.73 -14.81
C ILE A 511 -23.71 26.29 -13.43
N ASP A 512 -24.94 26.05 -12.93
CA ASP A 512 -25.33 26.52 -11.60
C ASP A 512 -24.74 25.64 -10.50
N VAL A 513 -24.61 24.33 -10.76
CA VAL A 513 -23.83 23.42 -9.89
C VAL A 513 -22.37 23.89 -9.81
N SER A 514 -21.73 24.15 -10.96
CA SER A 514 -20.35 24.65 -11.04
C SER A 514 -20.18 25.98 -10.29
N GLU A 515 -21.06 26.96 -10.50
CA GLU A 515 -20.96 28.26 -9.85
C GLU A 515 -21.22 28.19 -8.33
N TYR A 516 -22.10 27.27 -7.89
CA TYR A 516 -22.32 27.04 -6.47
C TYR A 516 -21.09 26.39 -5.80
N ILE A 517 -20.44 25.43 -6.46
CA ILE A 517 -19.16 24.85 -6.00
C ILE A 517 -18.09 25.94 -5.92
N ARG A 518 -17.99 26.82 -6.91
CA ARG A 518 -17.05 27.95 -6.90
C ARG A 518 -17.33 28.93 -5.77
N LEU A 519 -18.62 29.18 -5.46
CA LEU A 519 -18.99 30.02 -4.33
C LEU A 519 -18.54 29.39 -3.01
N ALA A 520 -18.80 28.09 -2.82
CA ALA A 520 -18.40 27.36 -1.62
C ALA A 520 -16.86 27.36 -1.45
N SER A 521 -16.13 27.11 -2.52
CA SER A 521 -14.66 27.14 -2.52
C SER A 521 -14.12 28.52 -2.14
N ARG A 522 -14.64 29.59 -2.76
CA ARG A 522 -14.26 30.97 -2.40
C ARG A 522 -14.48 31.24 -0.93
N THR A 523 -15.62 30.85 -0.40
CA THR A 523 -15.95 31.02 1.02
C THR A 523 -14.98 30.26 1.91
N TYR A 524 -14.74 28.97 1.61
CA TYR A 524 -13.79 28.12 2.34
C TYR A 524 -12.39 28.75 2.41
N TYR A 525 -11.78 28.98 1.27
CA TYR A 525 -10.37 29.43 1.20
C TYR A 525 -10.19 30.88 1.66
N SER A 526 -11.16 31.78 1.42
CA SER A 526 -11.07 33.16 1.89
C SER A 526 -11.19 33.25 3.42
N THR A 527 -12.09 32.49 4.02
CA THR A 527 -12.24 32.43 5.48
C THR A 527 -10.94 31.98 6.16
N ILE A 528 -10.37 30.87 5.69
CA ILE A 528 -9.12 30.34 6.27
C ILE A 528 -7.97 31.32 6.06
N ARG A 529 -7.81 31.84 4.84
CA ARG A 529 -6.78 32.86 4.57
C ARG A 529 -6.88 34.07 5.50
N ASN A 530 -8.10 34.62 5.66
CA ASN A 530 -8.32 35.81 6.49
C ASN A 530 -7.95 35.52 7.95
N ILE A 531 -8.32 34.36 8.47
CA ILE A 531 -7.95 33.93 9.83
C ILE A 531 -6.43 33.78 9.95
N ILE A 532 -5.76 33.11 9.02
CA ILE A 532 -4.30 32.97 9.03
C ILE A 532 -3.67 34.34 9.03
N LYS A 533 -4.01 35.23 8.10
CA LYS A 533 -3.40 36.54 7.93
C LYS A 533 -3.72 37.53 9.05
N LYS A 534 -4.78 37.27 9.80
CA LYS A 534 -5.10 38.02 11.03
C LYS A 534 -4.05 37.83 12.14
N TYR A 535 -3.46 36.62 12.24
CA TYR A 535 -2.52 36.25 13.29
C TYR A 535 -1.09 36.14 12.83
N ASP A 536 -0.88 35.80 11.54
CA ASP A 536 0.42 35.60 10.94
C ASP A 536 0.44 36.12 9.48
N THR A 537 1.10 37.24 9.27
CA THR A 537 1.27 37.86 7.95
C THR A 537 2.51 37.37 7.21
N ASN A 538 3.40 36.63 7.87
CA ASN A 538 4.71 36.25 7.34
C ASN A 538 4.68 34.93 6.56
N HIS A 539 3.99 33.94 7.07
CA HIS A 539 4.04 32.59 6.50
C HIS A 539 3.00 32.37 5.41
N LEU A 540 3.29 31.41 4.54
CA LEU A 540 2.48 31.04 3.39
C LEU A 540 1.25 30.25 3.81
N PHE A 541 0.16 30.39 3.04
CA PHE A 541 -0.97 29.48 3.09
C PHE A 541 -0.91 28.56 1.85
N LEU A 542 -0.75 27.26 2.08
CA LEU A 542 -0.51 26.24 1.07
C LEU A 542 -1.79 25.53 0.61
N GLY A 543 -2.94 25.83 1.23
CA GLY A 543 -4.23 25.22 0.87
C GLY A 543 -4.61 24.02 1.73
N SER A 544 -5.38 23.09 1.17
CA SER A 544 -5.97 21.94 1.88
C SER A 544 -5.61 20.58 1.25
N SER A 545 -4.58 20.52 0.43
CA SER A 545 -4.06 19.28 -0.18
C SER A 545 -5.14 18.45 -0.88
N VAL A 546 -5.81 19.03 -1.88
CA VAL A 546 -6.89 18.32 -2.60
C VAL A 546 -6.34 17.08 -3.33
N VAL A 547 -7.15 16.02 -3.42
CA VAL A 547 -6.82 14.87 -4.28
C VAL A 547 -7.38 15.12 -5.67
N PRO A 548 -6.54 15.40 -6.70
CA PRO A 548 -7.02 15.65 -8.04
C PRO A 548 -7.87 14.49 -8.55
N THR A 549 -9.09 14.76 -9.04
CA THR A 549 -10.05 13.76 -9.54
C THR A 549 -10.79 12.91 -8.49
N TRP A 550 -10.58 13.16 -7.19
CA TRP A 550 -11.32 12.46 -6.14
C TRP A 550 -11.82 13.47 -5.08
N ARG A 551 -13.10 13.48 -4.80
CA ARG A 551 -13.78 14.35 -3.83
C ARG A 551 -13.57 15.86 -4.06
N THR A 552 -13.10 16.24 -5.25
CA THR A 552 -12.94 17.62 -5.66
C THR A 552 -13.32 17.79 -7.13
N SER A 553 -13.63 19.00 -7.53
CA SER A 553 -13.88 19.39 -8.91
C SER A 553 -12.89 20.46 -9.35
N LEU A 554 -12.70 20.59 -10.67
CA LEU A 554 -11.87 21.67 -11.19
C LEU A 554 -12.43 23.06 -10.83
N ASP A 555 -13.76 23.18 -10.67
CA ASP A 555 -14.42 24.40 -10.23
C ASP A 555 -14.04 24.80 -8.80
N TRP A 556 -13.95 23.82 -7.92
CA TRP A 556 -13.46 24.02 -6.54
C TRP A 556 -12.00 24.45 -6.53
N ASP A 557 -11.16 23.70 -7.23
CA ASP A 557 -9.71 23.95 -7.28
C ASP A 557 -9.39 25.35 -7.81
N GLN A 558 -9.99 25.70 -8.95
CA GLN A 558 -9.78 27.00 -9.60
C GLN A 558 -10.20 28.18 -8.73
N ALA A 559 -11.36 28.08 -8.12
CA ALA A 559 -11.87 29.14 -7.27
C ALA A 559 -11.03 29.34 -6.00
N GLY A 560 -10.51 28.24 -5.44
CA GLY A 560 -9.64 28.25 -4.25
C GLY A 560 -8.23 28.80 -4.53
N MET A 561 -7.68 28.59 -5.73
CA MET A 561 -6.32 29.00 -6.10
C MET A 561 -6.06 30.52 -5.92
N ALA A 562 -7.09 31.35 -6.00
CA ALA A 562 -6.96 32.78 -5.79
C ALA A 562 -6.59 33.15 -4.33
N TYR A 563 -6.85 32.28 -3.37
CA TYR A 563 -6.72 32.53 -1.93
C TYR A 563 -5.54 31.87 -1.28
N VAL A 564 -4.78 31.04 -1.99
CA VAL A 564 -3.59 30.35 -1.49
C VAL A 564 -2.31 30.95 -2.09
N ASP A 565 -1.19 30.85 -1.39
CA ASP A 565 0.09 31.30 -1.90
C ASP A 565 0.71 30.24 -2.83
N ALA A 566 0.65 28.94 -2.47
CA ALA A 566 0.84 27.79 -3.35
C ALA A 566 -0.39 26.88 -3.28
N PHE A 567 -0.70 26.17 -4.37
CA PHE A 567 -1.82 25.23 -4.37
C PHE A 567 -1.30 23.81 -4.12
N SER A 568 -1.82 23.19 -3.08
CA SER A 568 -1.38 21.85 -2.67
C SER A 568 -2.32 20.74 -3.12
N VAL A 569 -1.71 19.61 -3.46
CA VAL A 569 -2.41 18.38 -3.82
C VAL A 569 -1.81 17.20 -3.03
N ASP A 570 -2.57 16.11 -2.94
CA ASP A 570 -2.13 14.78 -2.57
C ASP A 570 -2.35 13.87 -3.78
N SER A 571 -1.28 13.41 -4.41
CA SER A 571 -1.37 12.74 -5.71
C SER A 571 -0.75 11.35 -5.71
N TYR A 572 -1.59 10.33 -5.56
CA TYR A 572 -1.21 8.92 -5.58
C TYR A 572 -1.39 8.30 -6.98
N THR A 573 -0.61 8.79 -7.94
CA THR A 573 -0.63 8.38 -9.35
C THR A 573 0.72 7.84 -9.82
N GLN A 574 0.78 7.22 -11.01
CA GLN A 574 2.04 6.68 -11.55
C GLN A 574 2.99 7.75 -12.11
N ASN A 575 2.46 8.91 -12.47
CA ASN A 575 3.20 9.99 -13.14
C ASN A 575 2.68 11.36 -12.69
N ALA A 576 3.37 12.42 -13.12
CA ALA A 576 3.05 13.80 -12.77
C ALA A 576 1.98 14.46 -13.67
N ASP A 577 1.13 13.69 -14.36
CA ASP A 577 0.11 14.23 -15.28
C ASP A 577 -0.92 15.11 -14.57
N TRP A 578 -1.09 14.95 -13.26
CA TRP A 578 -1.94 15.81 -12.45
C TRP A 578 -1.61 17.30 -12.59
N ILE A 579 -0.35 17.68 -12.85
CA ILE A 579 0.08 19.06 -13.02
C ILE A 579 -0.57 19.71 -14.24
N ALA A 580 -0.82 18.93 -15.31
CA ALA A 580 -1.45 19.44 -16.54
C ALA A 580 -2.84 20.04 -16.27
N ARG A 581 -3.57 19.53 -15.27
CA ARG A 581 -4.87 20.03 -14.83
C ARG A 581 -4.82 21.50 -14.40
N TYR A 582 -3.67 21.96 -13.88
CA TYR A 582 -3.51 23.30 -13.29
C TYR A 582 -2.60 24.22 -14.10
N LYS A 583 -2.04 23.77 -15.22
CA LYS A 583 -1.05 24.50 -16.02
C LYS A 583 -1.51 25.89 -16.46
N ALA A 584 -2.81 26.05 -16.72
CA ALA A 584 -3.38 27.31 -17.19
C ALA A 584 -3.38 28.44 -16.15
N PHE A 585 -3.16 28.13 -14.87
CA PHE A 585 -3.33 29.11 -13.78
C PHE A 585 -2.03 29.78 -13.34
N ASP A 586 -0.88 29.36 -13.83
CA ASP A 586 0.46 29.88 -13.46
C ASP A 586 0.65 30.05 -11.93
N LYS A 587 0.13 29.13 -11.14
CA LYS A 587 0.22 29.08 -9.68
C LYS A 587 1.29 28.09 -9.27
N PRO A 588 2.15 28.40 -8.25
CA PRO A 588 3.07 27.41 -7.73
C PRO A 588 2.30 26.22 -7.14
N LEU A 589 2.74 25.00 -7.48
CA LEU A 589 2.13 23.74 -7.10
C LEU A 589 3.03 22.94 -6.17
N ILE A 590 2.46 22.38 -5.12
CA ILE A 590 3.16 21.50 -4.19
C ILE A 590 2.37 20.18 -4.04
N ASN A 591 3.05 19.04 -4.20
CA ASN A 591 2.46 17.73 -3.94
C ASN A 591 2.79 17.33 -2.49
N GLN A 592 1.84 17.45 -1.59
CA GLN A 592 2.10 17.24 -0.17
C GLN A 592 2.01 15.78 0.29
N GLU A 593 1.38 14.91 -0.49
CA GLU A 593 1.41 13.48 -0.24
C GLU A 593 1.52 12.68 -1.55
N TYR A 594 2.49 11.80 -1.61
CA TYR A 594 2.62 10.75 -2.61
C TYR A 594 3.49 9.63 -2.06
N SER A 595 3.28 8.41 -2.51
CA SER A 595 4.15 7.28 -2.22
C SER A 595 3.93 6.14 -3.20
N PHE A 596 4.84 5.18 -3.17
CA PHE A 596 4.71 3.90 -3.86
C PHE A 596 4.85 2.78 -2.83
N GLY A 597 4.04 1.73 -2.97
CA GLY A 597 3.99 0.62 -2.02
C GLY A 597 4.00 -0.73 -2.69
N THR A 598 4.36 -1.77 -1.95
CA THR A 598 4.36 -3.15 -2.41
C THR A 598 3.60 -4.06 -1.44
N SER A 599 3.08 -5.18 -1.95
CA SER A 599 2.36 -6.17 -1.14
C SER A 599 3.33 -7.22 -0.55
N THR A 600 4.25 -6.78 0.30
CA THR A 600 5.23 -7.64 0.99
C THR A 600 5.15 -7.46 2.49
N ARG A 601 5.65 -8.43 3.25
CA ARG A 601 5.72 -8.38 4.72
C ARG A 601 4.37 -8.15 5.41
N GLY A 602 3.28 -8.61 4.77
CA GLY A 602 1.92 -8.47 5.29
C GLY A 602 1.26 -7.10 5.07
N LEU A 603 1.94 -6.19 4.38
CA LEU A 603 1.45 -4.84 4.07
C LEU A 603 0.84 -4.75 2.68
N SER A 604 0.21 -3.62 2.36
CA SER A 604 -0.41 -3.32 1.08
C SER A 604 0.09 -1.97 0.51
N TYR A 605 -0.52 -1.51 -0.55
CA TYR A 605 -0.27 -0.22 -1.21
C TYR A 605 -1.54 0.64 -1.18
N ILE A 606 -1.40 1.97 -1.26
CA ILE A 606 -2.54 2.91 -1.14
C ILE A 606 -3.52 2.76 -2.30
N SER A 607 -3.03 2.70 -3.53
CA SER A 607 -3.86 2.62 -4.73
C SER A 607 -3.22 1.76 -5.81
N ALA A 608 -4.01 1.18 -6.71
CA ALA A 608 -3.49 0.37 -7.81
C ALA A 608 -2.42 1.09 -8.67
N PRO A 609 -2.54 2.38 -8.99
CA PRO A 609 -1.50 3.12 -9.70
C PRO A 609 -0.16 3.23 -8.97
N THR A 610 -0.14 3.16 -7.64
CA THR A 610 1.09 3.29 -6.84
C THR A 610 1.69 1.95 -6.41
N LYS A 611 1.10 0.84 -6.87
CA LYS A 611 1.63 -0.51 -6.62
C LYS A 611 2.93 -0.74 -7.35
N THR A 612 3.89 -1.36 -6.64
CA THR A 612 5.17 -1.84 -7.19
C THR A 612 5.39 -3.29 -6.80
N ASP A 613 6.31 -3.98 -7.51
CA ASP A 613 6.54 -5.41 -7.29
C ASP A 613 7.58 -5.69 -6.19
N SER A 614 8.49 -4.73 -5.94
CA SER A 614 9.53 -4.86 -4.92
C SER A 614 9.82 -3.52 -4.22
N ILE A 615 10.56 -3.57 -3.12
CA ILE A 615 11.03 -2.35 -2.42
C ILE A 615 11.95 -1.50 -3.32
N ALA A 616 12.81 -2.12 -4.12
CA ALA A 616 13.66 -1.40 -5.07
C ALA A 616 12.84 -0.69 -6.15
N ASP A 617 11.73 -1.31 -6.60
CA ASP A 617 10.84 -0.71 -7.59
C ASP A 617 10.09 0.51 -7.04
N ARG A 618 9.89 0.60 -5.73
CA ARG A 618 9.38 1.84 -5.08
C ARG A 618 10.33 3.01 -5.35
N GLY A 619 11.65 2.78 -5.23
CA GLY A 619 12.68 3.78 -5.56
C GLY A 619 12.69 4.15 -7.04
N THR A 620 12.52 3.16 -7.93
CA THR A 620 12.44 3.39 -9.39
C THR A 620 11.19 4.20 -9.76
N ALA A 621 10.05 3.89 -9.19
CA ALA A 621 8.81 4.64 -9.37
C ALA A 621 8.94 6.08 -8.84
N PHE A 622 9.53 6.26 -7.65
CA PHE A 622 9.86 7.56 -7.10
C PHE A 622 10.71 8.40 -8.04
N LYS A 623 11.77 7.82 -8.61
CA LYS A 623 12.65 8.51 -9.56
C LYS A 623 11.86 9.05 -10.75
N LYS A 624 11.08 8.18 -11.40
CA LYS A 624 10.26 8.55 -12.56
C LYS A 624 9.29 9.69 -12.22
N PHE A 625 8.59 9.54 -11.11
CA PHE A 625 7.56 10.47 -10.68
C PHE A 625 8.13 11.84 -10.31
N LEU A 626 9.08 11.89 -9.39
CA LEU A 626 9.60 13.13 -8.85
C LEU A 626 10.43 13.93 -9.87
N GLU A 627 11.23 13.26 -10.71
CA GLU A 627 11.95 13.93 -11.79
C GLU A 627 10.99 14.53 -12.84
N SER A 628 9.83 13.88 -13.08
CA SER A 628 8.79 14.43 -13.95
C SER A 628 8.09 15.64 -13.32
N GLU A 629 7.79 15.63 -12.03
CA GLU A 629 7.28 16.80 -11.30
C GLU A 629 8.27 17.96 -11.36
N ALA A 630 9.53 17.71 -11.05
CA ALA A 630 10.58 18.72 -11.02
C ALA A 630 10.85 19.38 -12.39
N ALA A 631 10.63 18.68 -13.48
CA ALA A 631 10.74 19.25 -14.82
C ALA A 631 9.69 20.33 -15.12
N ASN A 632 8.61 20.40 -14.33
CA ASN A 632 7.53 21.36 -14.54
C ASN A 632 7.84 22.71 -13.86
N SER A 633 7.60 23.82 -14.58
CA SER A 633 7.89 25.18 -14.11
C SER A 633 7.01 25.65 -12.94
N LEU A 634 5.90 24.98 -12.66
CA LEU A 634 4.98 25.32 -11.58
C LEU A 634 5.32 24.59 -10.27
N PHE A 635 6.07 23.48 -10.34
CA PHE A 635 6.37 22.64 -9.19
C PHE A 635 7.37 23.30 -8.23
N VAL A 636 7.06 23.32 -6.94
CA VAL A 636 7.95 23.91 -5.93
C VAL A 636 8.41 22.91 -4.86
N GLY A 637 7.86 21.72 -4.86
CA GLY A 637 8.28 20.66 -3.95
C GLY A 637 7.22 19.63 -3.64
N SER A 638 7.62 18.62 -2.85
CA SER A 638 6.75 17.52 -2.48
C SER A 638 7.05 16.95 -1.09
N GLY A 639 6.10 16.19 -0.53
CA GLY A 639 6.21 15.40 0.70
C GLY A 639 5.97 13.91 0.44
N TRP A 640 6.95 13.07 0.77
CA TRP A 640 6.81 11.62 0.72
C TRP A 640 5.99 11.11 1.91
N TYR A 641 4.89 10.42 1.66
CA TYR A 641 4.07 9.77 2.67
C TYR A 641 4.43 8.28 2.75
N SER A 642 5.06 7.78 3.82
CA SER A 642 5.38 8.42 5.06
C SER A 642 6.78 8.00 5.57
N TYR A 643 7.20 8.45 6.77
CA TYR A 643 8.49 8.05 7.33
C TYR A 643 8.51 6.57 7.72
N TYR A 644 7.49 6.08 8.45
CA TYR A 644 7.33 4.67 8.81
C TYR A 644 6.23 3.99 7.98
N ASP A 645 6.36 2.66 7.83
CA ASP A 645 5.23 1.83 7.42
C ASP A 645 4.10 1.89 8.45
N GLN A 646 2.89 1.74 7.96
CA GLN A 646 1.73 1.56 8.83
C GLN A 646 1.76 0.17 9.50
N PRO A 647 1.00 -0.05 10.60
CA PRO A 647 0.96 -1.35 11.27
C PRO A 647 0.43 -2.46 10.36
N VAL A 648 1.11 -3.60 10.32
CA VAL A 648 0.64 -4.80 9.62
C VAL A 648 -0.77 -5.22 10.09
N THR A 649 -1.07 -4.96 11.35
CA THR A 649 -2.35 -5.26 11.99
C THR A 649 -3.44 -4.20 11.75
N GLY A 650 -3.14 -3.20 10.94
CA GLY A 650 -4.02 -2.07 10.62
C GLY A 650 -3.99 -0.95 11.67
N ARG A 651 -4.00 0.29 11.22
CA ARG A 651 -4.23 1.47 12.07
C ARG A 651 -5.73 1.57 12.44
N PRO A 652 -6.18 2.57 13.25
CA PRO A 652 -7.57 2.61 13.74
C PRO A 652 -8.66 2.59 12.66
N ASP A 653 -8.39 3.11 11.48
CA ASP A 653 -9.29 3.12 10.32
C ASP A 653 -9.12 1.91 9.38
N GLY A 654 -8.21 0.99 9.72
CA GLY A 654 -7.97 -0.26 9.01
C GLY A 654 -6.87 -0.22 7.95
N GLU A 655 -6.26 0.93 7.66
CA GLU A 655 -5.15 1.00 6.72
C GLU A 655 -3.91 0.25 7.21
N SER A 656 -3.19 -0.36 6.26
CA SER A 656 -1.99 -1.16 6.50
C SER A 656 -1.07 -1.09 5.28
N TYR A 657 -0.41 0.07 5.08
CA TYR A 657 0.33 0.35 3.86
C TYR A 657 1.85 0.30 4.04
N ASN A 658 2.54 -0.23 3.02
CA ASN A 658 3.99 -0.19 2.89
C ASN A 658 4.42 1.14 2.25
N THR A 659 4.33 2.22 2.99
CA THR A 659 4.68 3.57 2.53
C THR A 659 5.95 4.11 3.16
N GLY A 660 6.47 3.45 4.21
CA GLY A 660 7.61 3.91 4.98
C GLY A 660 8.90 4.04 4.19
N LEU A 661 9.73 5.03 4.55
CA LEU A 661 11.17 5.03 4.26
C LEU A 661 11.89 4.00 5.13
N VAL A 662 11.33 3.76 6.31
CA VAL A 662 11.75 2.76 7.29
C VAL A 662 10.57 1.88 7.71
N ASN A 663 10.84 0.65 8.10
CA ASN A 663 9.82 -0.25 8.63
C ASN A 663 9.51 0.04 10.11
N GLN A 664 8.55 -0.68 10.69
CA GLN A 664 8.16 -0.50 12.10
C GLN A 664 9.23 -0.91 13.13
N GLN A 665 10.31 -1.55 12.71
CA GLN A 665 11.48 -1.89 13.53
C GLN A 665 12.58 -0.82 13.45
N ASP A 666 12.25 0.33 12.83
CA ASP A 666 13.17 1.44 12.59
C ASP A 666 14.40 1.03 11.73
N GLN A 667 14.18 0.17 10.74
CA GLN A 667 15.19 -0.26 9.77
C GLN A 667 14.92 0.42 8.41
N PRO A 668 15.89 1.18 7.84
CA PRO A 668 15.74 1.80 6.52
C PRO A 668 15.59 0.78 5.40
N TYR A 669 14.77 1.09 4.40
CA TYR A 669 14.72 0.38 3.12
C TYR A 669 15.86 0.85 2.22
N THR A 670 17.08 0.37 2.48
CA THR A 670 18.34 0.87 1.88
C THR A 670 18.34 0.83 0.35
N GLU A 671 17.78 -0.21 -0.25
CA GLU A 671 17.65 -0.32 -1.71
C GLU A 671 16.78 0.80 -2.32
N MET A 672 15.75 1.27 -1.61
CA MET A 672 14.89 2.37 -2.03
C MET A 672 15.52 3.73 -1.73
N VAL A 673 15.95 3.96 -0.48
CA VAL A 673 16.45 5.29 -0.07
C VAL A 673 17.76 5.67 -0.77
N ASN A 674 18.59 4.71 -1.21
CA ASN A 674 19.76 4.98 -2.03
C ASN A 674 19.37 5.55 -3.41
N ILE A 675 18.33 5.02 -4.04
CA ILE A 675 17.81 5.59 -5.30
C ILE A 675 17.25 6.99 -5.06
N MET A 676 16.52 7.20 -3.96
CA MET A 676 16.00 8.52 -3.58
C MET A 676 17.11 9.55 -3.39
N LYS A 677 18.19 9.18 -2.74
CA LYS A 677 19.40 10.02 -2.56
C LYS A 677 19.95 10.50 -3.90
N ASP A 678 20.10 9.59 -4.87
CA ASP A 678 20.59 9.92 -6.21
C ASP A 678 19.63 10.85 -6.96
N VAL A 679 18.32 10.66 -6.82
CA VAL A 679 17.31 11.54 -7.41
C VAL A 679 17.39 12.93 -6.80
N HIS A 680 17.39 13.03 -5.47
CA HIS A 680 17.46 14.31 -4.77
C HIS A 680 18.71 15.11 -5.10
N ALA A 681 19.84 14.46 -5.36
CA ALA A 681 21.09 15.10 -5.73
C ALA A 681 21.01 15.87 -7.07
N ARG A 682 20.08 15.55 -7.97
CA ARG A 682 19.94 16.15 -9.30
C ARG A 682 18.64 16.91 -9.52
N LEU A 683 17.68 16.81 -8.60
CA LEU A 683 16.32 17.34 -8.73
C LEU A 683 16.32 18.86 -9.01
N GLU A 684 17.13 19.61 -8.29
CA GLU A 684 17.28 21.06 -8.40
C GLU A 684 17.81 21.47 -9.80
N SER A 685 18.76 20.68 -10.33
CA SER A 685 19.29 20.91 -11.69
C SER A 685 18.26 20.59 -12.77
N ILE A 686 17.41 19.58 -12.55
CA ILE A 686 16.29 19.27 -13.44
C ILE A 686 15.30 20.44 -13.43
N HIS A 687 14.90 20.95 -12.27
CA HIS A 687 13.99 22.07 -12.18
C HIS A 687 14.58 23.34 -12.76
N ALA A 688 15.85 23.63 -12.53
CA ALA A 688 16.55 24.75 -13.14
C ALA A 688 16.69 24.61 -14.68
N GLY A 689 16.51 23.41 -15.25
CA GLY A 689 16.68 23.13 -16.67
C GLY A 689 18.14 22.93 -17.10
N THR A 690 19.06 22.72 -16.14
CA THR A 690 20.48 22.42 -16.39
C THR A 690 20.76 20.92 -16.48
N ALA A 691 19.80 20.08 -16.11
CA ALA A 691 19.80 18.63 -16.33
C ALA A 691 18.43 18.17 -16.86
N SER A 692 18.43 17.11 -17.64
CA SER A 692 17.18 16.46 -18.08
C SER A 692 16.74 15.43 -17.04
N PRO A 693 15.42 15.22 -16.86
CA PRO A 693 14.91 14.05 -16.18
C PRO A 693 15.55 12.79 -16.77
N ALA A 694 15.83 11.80 -15.96
CA ALA A 694 16.15 10.50 -16.51
C ALA A 694 14.89 10.04 -17.26
N VAL A 695 15.00 9.98 -18.58
CA VAL A 695 14.00 9.29 -19.38
C VAL A 695 14.05 7.86 -18.90
N SER A 696 13.11 7.47 -18.03
CA SER A 696 12.88 6.05 -17.83
C SER A 696 12.16 5.62 -19.11
N ALA A 697 12.93 5.10 -20.05
CA ALA A 697 12.34 4.15 -20.98
C ALA A 697 11.62 3.13 -20.08
N PRO A 698 10.34 2.83 -20.28
CA PRO A 698 9.72 1.71 -19.60
C PRO A 698 10.64 0.53 -19.86
N ALA A 699 11.09 -0.15 -18.81
CA ALA A 699 12.07 -1.24 -18.93
C ALA A 699 11.54 -2.29 -19.93
N SER A 700 10.24 -2.46 -20.00
CA SER A 700 9.53 -3.19 -21.07
C SER A 700 8.02 -2.99 -20.93
N VAL A 701 7.30 -3.08 -22.04
CA VAL A 701 5.82 -3.14 -22.11
C VAL A 701 5.44 -4.45 -22.77
N VAL A 702 4.71 -5.29 -22.05
CA VAL A 702 4.11 -6.51 -22.62
C VAL A 702 2.72 -6.19 -23.11
N ILE A 703 2.41 -6.56 -24.34
CA ILE A 703 1.10 -6.42 -24.96
C ILE A 703 0.65 -7.83 -25.39
N GLU A 704 -0.39 -8.32 -24.73
CA GLU A 704 -1.02 -9.57 -25.10
C GLU A 704 -1.65 -9.43 -26.49
N ALA A 705 -1.39 -10.35 -27.41
CA ALA A 705 -1.73 -10.17 -28.81
C ALA A 705 -3.24 -10.11 -29.04
N GLU A 706 -4.04 -10.76 -28.20
CA GLU A 706 -5.51 -10.69 -28.26
C GLU A 706 -6.11 -9.39 -27.72
N LYS A 707 -5.30 -8.50 -27.15
CA LYS A 707 -5.74 -7.16 -26.66
C LYS A 707 -5.71 -6.10 -27.75
N TYR A 708 -5.91 -6.50 -29.00
CA TYR A 708 -6.02 -5.55 -30.10
C TYR A 708 -7.25 -4.64 -29.96
N SER A 709 -7.13 -3.40 -30.39
CA SER A 709 -8.23 -2.42 -30.46
C SER A 709 -9.08 -2.59 -31.73
N GLN A 710 -8.43 -3.06 -32.83
CA GLN A 710 -9.06 -3.36 -34.14
C GLN A 710 -8.30 -4.50 -34.80
N GLN A 711 -8.97 -5.23 -35.71
CA GLN A 711 -8.33 -6.29 -36.48
C GLN A 711 -9.05 -6.55 -37.82
N MET A 712 -8.38 -7.25 -38.69
CA MET A 712 -8.94 -7.86 -39.93
C MET A 712 -8.36 -9.26 -40.08
N GLY A 713 -9.22 -10.29 -40.15
CA GLY A 713 -8.86 -11.66 -40.37
C GLY A 713 -8.32 -12.47 -39.19
N ALA A 714 -7.83 -11.78 -38.13
CA ALA A 714 -7.26 -12.41 -36.98
C ALA A 714 -8.31 -13.06 -36.06
N VAL A 715 -8.02 -14.23 -35.50
CA VAL A 715 -8.90 -14.97 -34.59
C VAL A 715 -8.26 -15.16 -33.23
N THR A 716 -8.99 -14.85 -32.16
CA THR A 716 -8.55 -15.13 -30.80
C THR A 716 -8.89 -16.56 -30.40
N ALA A 717 -7.94 -17.32 -29.88
CA ALA A 717 -8.10 -18.67 -29.39
C ALA A 717 -7.40 -18.89 -28.05
N SER A 718 -7.74 -19.99 -27.37
CA SER A 718 -7.17 -20.32 -26.05
C SER A 718 -5.87 -21.12 -26.18
N ASN A 719 -4.86 -20.77 -25.40
CA ASN A 719 -3.61 -21.51 -25.30
C ASN A 719 -3.80 -22.76 -24.41
N THR A 720 -3.20 -23.87 -24.79
CA THR A 720 -3.23 -25.14 -24.02
C THR A 720 -2.60 -25.02 -22.64
N SER A 721 -1.68 -24.06 -22.45
CA SER A 721 -1.00 -23.77 -21.17
C SER A 721 -1.69 -22.69 -20.34
N GLY A 722 -2.85 -22.17 -20.76
CA GLY A 722 -3.58 -21.04 -20.16
C GLY A 722 -3.32 -19.72 -20.88
N GLY A 723 -4.30 -18.78 -20.85
CA GLY A 723 -4.27 -17.52 -21.60
C GLY A 723 -4.89 -17.64 -23.00
N GLN A 724 -4.79 -16.55 -23.76
CA GLN A 724 -5.30 -16.47 -25.14
C GLN A 724 -4.17 -16.06 -26.08
N TYR A 725 -4.36 -16.25 -27.37
CA TYR A 725 -3.44 -15.84 -28.42
C TYR A 725 -4.22 -15.39 -29.66
N VAL A 726 -3.58 -14.70 -30.57
CA VAL A 726 -4.09 -14.40 -31.90
C VAL A 726 -3.56 -15.43 -32.89
N GLY A 727 -4.45 -16.06 -33.64
CA GLY A 727 -4.13 -17.07 -34.62
C GLY A 727 -4.93 -16.94 -35.92
N SER A 728 -4.84 -17.94 -36.77
CA SER A 728 -5.39 -17.99 -38.14
C SER A 728 -4.90 -16.86 -39.04
N LEU A 729 -3.71 -16.32 -38.75
CA LEU A 729 -3.13 -15.19 -39.43
C LEU A 729 -2.68 -15.52 -40.83
N LYS A 730 -3.26 -14.81 -41.81
CA LYS A 730 -2.98 -15.01 -43.26
C LYS A 730 -2.40 -13.74 -43.86
N PRO A 731 -1.80 -13.84 -45.06
CA PRO A 731 -1.36 -12.64 -45.79
C PRO A 731 -2.52 -11.66 -46.03
N GLY A 732 -2.31 -10.41 -45.63
CA GLY A 732 -3.28 -9.33 -45.70
C GLY A 732 -4.06 -9.10 -44.38
N ASP A 733 -4.03 -10.04 -43.43
CA ASP A 733 -4.59 -9.81 -42.11
C ASP A 733 -3.74 -8.81 -41.31
N TRP A 734 -4.38 -8.19 -40.32
CA TRP A 734 -3.68 -7.27 -39.40
C TRP A 734 -4.38 -7.15 -38.06
N THR A 735 -3.61 -6.75 -37.04
CA THR A 735 -4.11 -6.35 -35.73
C THR A 735 -3.59 -4.96 -35.38
N ALA A 736 -4.39 -4.15 -34.67
CA ALA A 736 -4.05 -2.81 -34.24
C ALA A 736 -4.09 -2.68 -32.73
N TYR A 737 -3.12 -1.94 -32.17
CA TYR A 737 -2.98 -1.66 -30.75
C TYR A 737 -2.90 -0.14 -30.59
N ALA A 738 -3.93 0.43 -29.95
CA ALA A 738 -4.04 1.87 -29.79
C ALA A 738 -3.19 2.37 -28.62
N SER A 739 -2.70 3.58 -28.74
CA SER A 739 -2.03 4.32 -27.65
C SER A 739 -0.81 3.62 -27.06
N VAL A 740 0.01 2.98 -27.88
CA VAL A 740 1.28 2.34 -27.45
C VAL A 740 2.35 3.42 -27.34
N ASP A 741 2.96 3.58 -26.17
CA ASP A 741 4.10 4.48 -25.96
C ASP A 741 5.40 3.83 -26.46
N LEU A 742 5.93 4.36 -27.54
CA LEU A 742 7.19 3.90 -28.16
C LEU A 742 8.41 4.72 -27.72
N THR A 743 8.26 5.65 -26.78
CA THR A 743 9.36 6.52 -26.33
C THR A 743 10.51 5.69 -25.74
N GLY A 744 11.68 5.75 -26.38
CA GLY A 744 12.88 5.03 -25.93
C GLY A 744 12.92 3.54 -26.24
N MET A 745 11.86 2.99 -26.87
CA MET A 745 11.82 1.58 -27.27
C MET A 745 12.74 1.35 -28.48
N LYS A 746 13.51 0.27 -28.42
CA LYS A 746 14.48 -0.11 -29.47
C LYS A 746 14.23 -1.50 -30.02
N ASN A 747 13.57 -2.36 -29.26
CA ASN A 747 13.40 -3.76 -29.59
C ASN A 747 11.97 -4.22 -29.32
N ILE A 748 11.55 -5.24 -30.07
CA ILE A 748 10.32 -6.00 -29.78
C ILE A 748 10.70 -7.50 -29.70
N GLU A 749 10.27 -8.14 -28.64
CA GLU A 749 10.24 -9.59 -28.53
C GLU A 749 8.82 -10.08 -28.83
N PHE A 750 8.70 -11.07 -29.68
CA PHE A 750 7.43 -11.75 -30.00
C PHE A 750 7.49 -13.18 -29.46
N LYS A 751 6.39 -13.64 -28.82
CA LYS A 751 6.18 -15.06 -28.53
C LYS A 751 5.25 -15.65 -29.59
N VAL A 752 5.82 -16.49 -30.45
CA VAL A 752 5.17 -17.04 -31.66
C VAL A 752 5.18 -18.56 -31.67
N ALA A 753 4.15 -19.17 -32.30
CA ALA A 753 4.11 -20.57 -32.62
C ALA A 753 3.68 -20.76 -34.08
N SER A 754 4.44 -21.52 -34.86
CA SER A 754 4.18 -21.70 -36.28
C SER A 754 4.71 -23.05 -36.77
N ASP A 755 4.02 -23.63 -37.72
CA ASP A 755 4.49 -24.81 -38.51
C ASP A 755 5.13 -24.40 -39.84
N LYS A 756 5.04 -23.11 -40.22
CA LYS A 756 5.49 -22.58 -41.52
C LYS A 756 6.35 -21.31 -41.33
N SER A 757 6.85 -20.79 -42.42
CA SER A 757 7.57 -19.50 -42.43
C SER A 757 6.63 -18.37 -42.84
N GLY A 758 6.84 -17.18 -42.30
CA GLY A 758 6.09 -15.98 -42.61
C GLY A 758 6.76 -14.71 -42.12
N THR A 759 6.17 -13.59 -42.40
CA THR A 759 6.70 -12.25 -41.99
C THR A 759 5.62 -11.49 -41.26
N VAL A 760 6.00 -10.91 -40.09
CA VAL A 760 5.21 -9.90 -39.38
C VAL A 760 5.89 -8.55 -39.53
N ARG A 761 5.18 -7.56 -40.06
CA ARG A 761 5.66 -6.17 -40.10
C ARG A 761 4.97 -5.36 -39.03
N VAL A 762 5.78 -4.63 -38.27
CA VAL A 762 5.34 -3.65 -37.28
C VAL A 762 5.23 -2.30 -37.97
N ARG A 763 4.04 -1.72 -37.98
CA ARG A 763 3.73 -0.46 -38.70
C ARG A 763 3.11 0.59 -37.80
N LEU A 764 3.21 1.85 -38.21
CA LEU A 764 2.64 2.99 -37.50
C LEU A 764 1.44 3.56 -38.26
N GLY A 765 0.41 4.00 -37.53
CA GLY A 765 -0.70 4.79 -38.02
C GLY A 765 -1.73 4.06 -38.92
N GLY A 766 -1.40 2.86 -39.42
CA GLY A 766 -2.30 2.07 -40.23
C GLY A 766 -1.68 0.79 -40.78
N PRO A 767 -2.48 -0.13 -41.38
CA PRO A 767 -1.96 -1.38 -41.94
C PRO A 767 -1.11 -1.15 -43.22
N GLY A 768 -1.20 0.02 -43.82
CA GLY A 768 -0.33 0.48 -44.94
C GLY A 768 0.72 1.50 -44.49
N GLY A 769 0.85 1.78 -43.22
CA GLY A 769 1.75 2.81 -42.69
C GLY A 769 3.22 2.40 -42.70
N ASP A 770 4.07 3.30 -42.17
CA ASP A 770 5.53 3.10 -42.13
C ASP A 770 5.93 1.87 -41.35
N VAL A 771 6.83 1.06 -41.90
CA VAL A 771 7.36 -0.15 -41.24
C VAL A 771 8.50 0.27 -40.30
N ILE A 772 8.33 0.03 -39.01
CA ILE A 772 9.36 0.28 -38.00
C ILE A 772 10.14 -0.97 -37.59
N GLY A 773 9.63 -2.16 -37.89
CA GLY A 773 10.29 -3.43 -37.60
C GLY A 773 9.73 -4.57 -38.45
N THR A 774 10.53 -5.63 -38.63
CA THR A 774 10.13 -6.81 -39.41
C THR A 774 10.62 -8.09 -38.72
N LEU A 775 9.68 -8.97 -38.33
CA LEU A 775 9.97 -10.29 -37.80
C LEU A 775 9.79 -11.32 -38.92
N ASN A 776 10.83 -12.08 -39.21
CA ASN A 776 10.74 -13.28 -40.06
C ASN A 776 10.52 -14.50 -39.16
N ILE A 777 9.31 -15.04 -39.23
CA ILE A 777 8.95 -16.29 -38.52
C ILE A 777 9.51 -17.47 -39.31
N VAL A 778 10.19 -18.36 -38.63
CA VAL A 778 10.50 -19.71 -39.12
C VAL A 778 9.69 -20.73 -38.33
N SER A 779 9.44 -21.90 -38.88
CA SER A 779 8.68 -22.93 -38.17
C SER A 779 9.26 -23.19 -36.77
N THR A 780 8.38 -23.17 -35.77
CA THR A 780 8.71 -23.49 -34.39
C THR A 780 8.51 -24.96 -34.05
N GLY A 781 7.92 -25.71 -35.02
CA GLY A 781 7.60 -27.12 -34.88
C GLY A 781 6.12 -27.41 -34.66
N GLY A 782 5.25 -26.40 -34.73
CA GLY A 782 3.79 -26.54 -34.60
C GLY A 782 3.10 -25.31 -34.06
N LEU A 783 1.79 -25.16 -34.28
CA LEU A 783 0.96 -24.02 -33.94
C LEU A 783 0.76 -23.82 -32.41
N GLN A 784 1.25 -24.71 -31.57
CA GLN A 784 1.25 -24.60 -30.12
C GLN A 784 2.67 -24.79 -29.54
N THR A 785 3.70 -24.85 -30.42
CA THR A 785 5.09 -24.91 -30.00
C THR A 785 5.67 -23.51 -29.95
N TRP A 786 5.62 -22.89 -28.79
CA TRP A 786 5.94 -21.50 -28.59
C TRP A 786 7.45 -21.24 -28.50
N LYS A 787 7.91 -20.22 -29.21
CA LYS A 787 9.27 -19.67 -29.11
C LYS A 787 9.24 -18.16 -29.09
N THR A 788 10.25 -17.56 -28.46
CA THR A 788 10.47 -16.10 -28.50
C THR A 788 11.44 -15.73 -29.62
N SER A 789 11.16 -14.62 -30.29
CA SER A 789 12.00 -14.05 -31.33
C SER A 789 12.06 -12.53 -31.15
N GLN A 790 13.24 -11.94 -31.33
CA GLN A 790 13.47 -10.53 -31.11
C GLN A 790 13.83 -9.80 -32.41
N ILE A 791 13.38 -8.54 -32.53
CA ILE A 791 13.73 -7.65 -33.64
C ILE A 791 14.07 -6.28 -33.08
N ALA A 792 14.95 -5.55 -33.77
CA ALA A 792 15.11 -4.11 -33.54
C ALA A 792 14.00 -3.33 -34.27
N ILE A 793 13.60 -2.21 -33.72
CA ILE A 793 12.68 -1.27 -34.34
C ILE A 793 13.35 0.08 -34.58
N ALA A 794 12.85 0.81 -35.61
CA ALA A 794 13.28 2.18 -35.85
C ALA A 794 12.91 3.08 -34.67
N PRO A 795 13.82 3.99 -34.24
CA PRO A 795 13.55 4.92 -33.16
C PRO A 795 12.29 5.73 -33.43
N THR A 796 11.32 5.61 -32.52
CA THR A 796 10.03 6.28 -32.61
C THR A 796 9.70 6.89 -31.25
N ALA A 797 9.19 8.11 -31.23
CA ALA A 797 8.85 8.79 -29.99
C ALA A 797 7.34 8.96 -29.82
N GLY A 798 6.90 8.96 -28.55
CA GLY A 798 5.52 9.29 -28.18
C GLY A 798 4.54 8.11 -28.33
N ILE A 799 3.29 8.41 -28.06
CA ILE A 799 2.17 7.48 -28.11
C ILE A 799 1.73 7.30 -29.57
N GLN A 800 1.71 6.05 -30.04
CA GLN A 800 1.41 5.67 -31.41
C GLN A 800 0.33 4.61 -31.49
N ASN A 801 -0.36 4.52 -32.63
CA ASN A 801 -1.17 3.34 -32.95
C ASN A 801 -0.29 2.36 -33.75
N LEU A 802 -0.04 1.21 -33.13
CA LEU A 802 0.81 0.16 -33.67
C LEU A 802 -0.01 -0.85 -34.44
N TYR A 803 0.45 -1.27 -35.60
CA TYR A 803 -0.19 -2.31 -36.44
C TYR A 803 0.78 -3.46 -36.69
N LEU A 804 0.30 -4.70 -36.51
CA LEU A 804 0.98 -5.89 -36.99
C LEU A 804 0.30 -6.34 -38.27
N THR A 805 1.05 -6.47 -39.37
CA THR A 805 0.56 -6.98 -40.66
C THR A 805 1.30 -8.27 -41.02
N PHE A 806 0.62 -9.20 -41.65
CA PHE A 806 1.08 -10.56 -41.87
C PHE A 806 1.29 -10.85 -43.34
N GLU A 807 2.43 -11.44 -43.71
CA GLU A 807 2.82 -11.70 -45.08
C GLU A 807 3.47 -13.10 -45.24
N ASN A 808 3.17 -13.84 -46.27
CA ASN A 808 3.96 -14.95 -46.80
C ASN A 808 3.71 -15.12 -48.30
N THR A 809 4.60 -15.86 -48.98
CA THR A 809 4.52 -16.09 -50.43
C THR A 809 3.58 -17.22 -50.83
N ALA A 810 3.17 -18.05 -49.88
CA ALA A 810 2.34 -19.23 -50.12
C ALA A 810 0.82 -19.01 -49.98
N GLY A 811 0.42 -17.86 -49.39
CA GLY A 811 -0.99 -17.55 -49.11
C GLY A 811 -1.56 -18.33 -47.92
N ASP A 812 -0.76 -19.10 -47.21
CA ASP A 812 -1.13 -19.95 -46.10
C ASP A 812 -1.17 -19.18 -44.77
N GLU A 813 -1.68 -19.84 -43.74
CA GLU A 813 -1.61 -19.38 -42.36
C GLU A 813 -0.16 -19.27 -41.91
N ILE A 814 0.17 -18.15 -41.22
CA ILE A 814 1.55 -17.79 -40.85
C ILE A 814 1.89 -18.33 -39.46
N GLY A 815 0.88 -18.48 -38.59
CA GLY A 815 1.03 -18.95 -37.20
C GLY A 815 0.27 -18.15 -36.18
N ASN A 816 0.66 -18.30 -34.94
CA ASN A 816 0.03 -17.73 -33.76
C ASN A 816 0.98 -16.76 -33.03
N ILE A 817 0.43 -15.73 -32.41
CA ILE A 817 1.17 -14.79 -31.57
C ILE A 817 0.46 -14.72 -30.20
N ASP A 818 1.20 -15.01 -29.13
CA ASP A 818 0.73 -14.96 -27.74
C ASP A 818 0.83 -13.54 -27.19
N TYR A 819 2.03 -12.99 -27.21
CA TYR A 819 2.28 -11.60 -26.84
C TYR A 819 3.43 -11.02 -27.68
N PHE A 820 3.56 -9.71 -27.60
CA PHE A 820 4.81 -9.04 -27.95
C PHE A 820 5.23 -8.06 -26.85
N LYS A 821 6.54 -7.95 -26.62
CA LYS A 821 7.14 -7.17 -25.56
C LYS A 821 8.07 -6.13 -26.14
N LEU A 822 7.73 -4.86 -25.94
CA LEU A 822 8.56 -3.71 -26.29
C LEU A 822 9.59 -3.46 -25.16
N TYR A 823 10.84 -3.11 -25.50
CA TYR A 823 11.85 -2.75 -24.52
C TYR A 823 12.95 -1.86 -25.13
N ALA A 824 13.68 -1.11 -24.24
CA ALA A 824 14.67 -0.10 -24.60
C ALA A 824 15.97 -0.67 -25.17
#